data_ae2895dc315c5d4c73e78d5f6a45f535
#
_entry.id   ae2895dc315c5d4c73e78d5f6a45f535
#
_cell.length_a   1.000
_cell.length_b   1.000
_cell.length_c   1.000
_cell.angle_alpha   90.00
_cell.angle_beta   90.00
_cell.angle_gamma   90.00
#
_symmetry.space_group_name_H-M   'P 1'
#
loop_
_entity.id
_entity.type
_entity.pdbx_description
1 polymer ?
#
loop_
_entity_poly.entity_id
_entity_poly.type
_entity_poly.pdbx_seq_one_letter_code
_entity_poly.pdbx_strand_id
1 'polypeptide(L)'
;ALNEFDNNHQRVISKKASQNFGFTRAAGSKQSYPSSLMGMIALMRQMFYDASWYKTHKNMNDITLEALIANEMLPKIFDANSKFNDLRASSLAKEFNFNFIIKGGGDEYERIDAIKNTNSRYILPLNFPDAFDVSNPINAAKITLSEMLRWNQAPGNPAALAKNNLLFSFTFDGLKDAKTFRANLLKAIEYGLDKTKALEALTTAPATFIGQQTQIGSLNNGSWANFLITSGDIFDKNTVLYENWTQGNANVVNDKNIIPINGNYTLTLDNTNYSLSLSGDKADTPSAVLKQDTTKIDAKLVYKNGWISLNFKPLKQADFNRISAMVTTDGIQKGIATLYNGEASTASFIKLNNTENKSDNKKEEKDVALNILPLSFPNMAFGFTEKPVQQSILVKNVTLWTNEKDGILKNTDVLLKNGKIAKIGKNLSDTNALVIDGAGKHLTNGIIDEHSHIALESVNEGGHNSSAEARMQDVVNPEDISLYRTLAGGVTTSQLLHGSANPIGAQSAIIKLKWGSLPEEVIIKNQPKFIKFALGENVKQSNWGNSENVRFPQTRMGVEQVYMDYFTRAKEYDDLKKKGIPVRKDLELETLVEIINSQRFITCHSYVQTEINMLMKVAEKFNFRVNTFTHILEGYKVADKMKAHGVGASTFADWWAFKYEVNDAIPYNASIMNSLGITVAINSDDAEMSRRLNQEASKSMKYGNMSEEDAWKLVTLNPAKLLHLDNQLGSFKIGKDADVVLWSANPLSIYAHAEKVIIDGIIYFDYDKDKQMVKADEKRRNTLINMMLDAKNNGDKTRIPFKKDKIYFTCETVSDYNSNNN
;
A
#
# COMPACT_ATOMS: atom_id res chain seq x y z
N ALA A 1 -28.31 -15.83 -13.30
CA ALA A 1 -29.56 -15.32 -12.73
C ALA A 1 -29.86 -16.02 -11.41
N LEU A 2 -30.35 -15.26 -10.39
CA LEU A 2 -30.70 -15.78 -9.06
C LEU A 2 -32.19 -16.14 -8.99
N ASN A 3 -32.60 -17.03 -9.88
CA ASN A 3 -33.97 -17.52 -9.95
C ASN A 3 -34.03 -19.02 -9.65
N GLU A 4 -35.18 -19.52 -9.23
CA GLU A 4 -35.40 -20.95 -9.11
C GLU A 4 -35.61 -21.55 -10.49
N PHE A 5 -34.66 -22.28 -11.00
CA PHE A 5 -34.74 -23.04 -12.25
C PHE A 5 -34.58 -24.54 -11.97
N ASP A 6 -35.21 -25.37 -12.81
CA ASP A 6 -35.19 -26.83 -12.67
C ASP A 6 -33.78 -27.44 -12.81
N ASN A 7 -32.87 -26.74 -13.48
CA ASN A 7 -31.47 -27.16 -13.56
C ASN A 7 -30.50 -25.97 -13.46
N ASN A 8 -29.27 -26.26 -12.98
CA ASN A 8 -28.24 -25.24 -12.74
C ASN A 8 -27.72 -24.57 -14.01
N HIS A 9 -27.83 -25.21 -15.17
CA HIS A 9 -27.34 -24.63 -16.44
C HIS A 9 -28.16 -23.40 -16.88
N GLN A 10 -29.45 -23.34 -16.54
CA GLN A 10 -30.30 -22.18 -16.82
C GLN A 10 -29.95 -20.95 -15.99
N ARG A 11 -29.22 -21.12 -14.86
CA ARG A 11 -28.78 -20.02 -13.99
C ARG A 11 -27.51 -19.34 -14.47
N VAL A 12 -26.76 -20.02 -15.35
CA VAL A 12 -25.46 -19.52 -15.84
C VAL A 12 -25.66 -18.72 -17.12
N ILE A 13 -25.43 -17.41 -17.06
CA ILE A 13 -25.49 -16.49 -18.21
C ILE A 13 -24.26 -16.67 -19.10
N SER A 14 -23.10 -16.74 -18.49
CA SER A 14 -21.81 -16.96 -19.17
C SER A 14 -20.93 -17.91 -18.39
N LYS A 15 -20.36 -18.90 -19.05
CA LYS A 15 -19.42 -19.85 -18.44
C LYS A 15 -18.05 -19.23 -18.17
N LYS A 16 -17.68 -18.18 -18.93
CA LYS A 16 -16.43 -17.44 -18.82
C LYS A 16 -16.75 -15.95 -18.80
N ALA A 17 -16.68 -15.33 -17.63
CA ALA A 17 -17.09 -13.95 -17.45
C ALA A 17 -15.91 -12.97 -17.43
N SER A 18 -14.76 -13.39 -16.93
CA SER A 18 -13.55 -12.54 -16.81
C SER A 18 -12.28 -13.39 -16.72
N GLN A 19 -11.15 -12.74 -16.98
CA GLN A 19 -9.83 -13.18 -16.53
C GLN A 19 -9.47 -12.40 -15.26
N ASN A 20 -9.03 -13.12 -14.23
CA ASN A 20 -8.70 -12.50 -12.93
C ASN A 20 -7.19 -12.56 -12.68
N PHE A 21 -6.64 -11.45 -12.21
CA PHE A 21 -5.24 -11.24 -11.89
C PHE A 21 -5.10 -10.66 -10.48
N GLY A 22 -3.92 -10.75 -9.90
CA GLY A 22 -3.61 -10.14 -8.60
C GLY A 22 -2.15 -10.34 -8.24
N PHE A 23 -1.63 -9.52 -7.33
CA PHE A 23 -0.28 -9.63 -6.81
C PHE A 23 -0.20 -10.61 -5.62
N THR A 24 -0.97 -11.68 -5.67
CA THR A 24 -0.97 -12.73 -4.64
C THR A 24 -0.76 -14.10 -5.29
N ARG A 25 -0.06 -14.97 -4.58
CA ARG A 25 0.12 -16.35 -5.02
C ARG A 25 -1.20 -17.11 -4.91
N ALA A 26 -1.41 -18.07 -5.83
CA ALA A 26 -2.54 -18.97 -5.72
C ALA A 26 -2.51 -19.72 -4.38
N ALA A 27 -3.66 -19.87 -3.74
CA ALA A 27 -3.79 -20.63 -2.50
C ALA A 27 -3.29 -22.07 -2.72
N GLY A 28 -2.42 -22.52 -1.81
CA GLY A 28 -1.81 -23.87 -1.87
C GLY A 28 -0.66 -24.02 -2.86
N SER A 29 -0.17 -22.94 -3.50
CA SER A 29 1.03 -23.00 -4.33
C SER A 29 2.25 -23.39 -3.49
N LYS A 30 2.98 -24.41 -3.93
CA LYS A 30 4.24 -24.88 -3.33
C LYS A 30 5.48 -24.35 -4.06
N GLN A 31 5.31 -23.51 -5.09
CA GLN A 31 6.44 -22.97 -5.84
C GLN A 31 7.18 -21.92 -4.99
N SER A 32 8.50 -21.91 -5.07
CA SER A 32 9.34 -20.93 -4.37
C SER A 32 9.26 -19.53 -5.01
N TYR A 33 9.15 -19.47 -6.34
CA TYR A 33 9.05 -18.24 -7.13
C TYR A 33 7.61 -18.06 -7.66
N PRO A 34 7.05 -16.81 -7.68
CA PRO A 34 7.61 -15.60 -7.08
C PRO A 34 7.42 -15.58 -5.56
N SER A 35 8.36 -15.00 -4.81
CA SER A 35 8.27 -14.85 -3.36
C SER A 35 7.93 -13.42 -2.89
N SER A 36 7.96 -12.45 -3.81
CA SER A 36 7.79 -11.03 -3.53
C SER A 36 6.87 -10.33 -4.53
N LEU A 37 6.45 -9.10 -4.18
CA LEU A 37 5.68 -8.25 -5.09
C LEU A 37 6.43 -7.97 -6.40
N MET A 38 7.74 -7.69 -6.33
CA MET A 38 8.54 -7.44 -7.54
C MET A 38 8.64 -8.68 -8.44
N GLY A 39 8.76 -9.85 -7.85
CA GLY A 39 8.76 -11.12 -8.57
C GLY A 39 7.41 -11.42 -9.23
N MET A 40 6.30 -11.13 -8.55
CA MET A 40 4.95 -11.29 -9.11
C MET A 40 4.73 -10.38 -10.33
N ILE A 41 5.18 -9.12 -10.26
CA ILE A 41 5.11 -8.20 -11.40
C ILE A 41 6.00 -8.66 -12.55
N ALA A 42 7.21 -9.13 -12.25
CA ALA A 42 8.15 -9.64 -13.25
C ALA A 42 7.61 -10.90 -13.94
N LEU A 43 7.05 -11.85 -13.18
CA LEU A 43 6.41 -13.05 -13.72
C LEU A 43 5.24 -12.71 -14.66
N MET A 44 4.36 -11.78 -14.24
CA MET A 44 3.25 -11.37 -15.11
C MET A 44 3.75 -10.71 -16.40
N ARG A 45 4.79 -9.89 -16.30
CA ARG A 45 5.39 -9.24 -17.47
C ARG A 45 5.97 -10.29 -18.41
N GLN A 46 6.72 -11.28 -17.88
CA GLN A 46 7.25 -12.38 -18.68
C GLN A 46 6.13 -13.19 -19.33
N MET A 47 5.09 -13.53 -18.57
CA MET A 47 3.92 -14.28 -19.07
C MET A 47 3.24 -13.58 -20.28
N PHE A 48 3.10 -12.24 -20.26
CA PHE A 48 2.53 -11.51 -21.40
C PHE A 48 3.46 -11.52 -22.62
N TYR A 49 4.78 -11.43 -22.43
CA TYR A 49 5.74 -11.62 -23.54
C TYR A 49 5.69 -13.04 -24.08
N ASP A 50 5.63 -14.04 -23.23
CA ASP A 50 5.52 -15.44 -23.61
C ASP A 50 4.24 -15.74 -24.38
N ALA A 51 3.10 -15.20 -23.95
CA ALA A 51 1.85 -15.34 -24.67
C ALA A 51 1.92 -14.72 -26.08
N SER A 52 2.56 -13.55 -26.20
CA SER A 52 2.79 -12.92 -27.51
C SER A 52 3.68 -13.76 -28.42
N TRP A 53 4.75 -14.33 -27.89
CA TRP A 53 5.64 -15.22 -28.62
C TRP A 53 4.94 -16.52 -29.04
N TYR A 54 4.20 -17.14 -28.13
CA TYR A 54 3.52 -18.42 -28.33
C TYR A 54 2.45 -18.36 -29.43
N LYS A 55 1.83 -17.21 -29.69
CA LYS A 55 0.86 -17.05 -30.79
C LYS A 55 1.46 -17.41 -32.14
N THR A 56 2.74 -17.19 -32.36
CA THR A 56 3.45 -17.42 -33.62
C THR A 56 4.45 -18.57 -33.60
N HIS A 57 4.83 -19.06 -32.42
CA HIS A 57 5.88 -20.08 -32.24
C HIS A 57 5.40 -21.19 -31.29
N LYS A 58 4.48 -22.04 -31.78
CA LYS A 58 3.92 -23.17 -31.03
C LYS A 58 4.84 -24.39 -31.08
N ASN A 59 6.01 -24.33 -30.48
CA ASN A 59 6.96 -25.43 -30.45
C ASN A 59 6.65 -26.52 -29.41
N MET A 60 5.86 -26.16 -28.37
CA MET A 60 5.41 -27.06 -27.30
C MET A 60 3.98 -26.69 -26.93
N ASN A 61 3.21 -27.62 -26.39
CA ASN A 61 1.88 -27.37 -25.88
C ASN A 61 1.96 -26.76 -24.48
N ASP A 62 1.56 -25.53 -24.32
CA ASP A 62 1.44 -24.84 -23.02
C ASP A 62 -0.02 -24.47 -22.78
N ILE A 63 -0.68 -25.28 -21.95
CA ILE A 63 -2.11 -25.09 -21.63
C ILE A 63 -2.40 -23.77 -20.91
N THR A 64 -1.43 -23.22 -20.19
CA THR A 64 -1.57 -21.95 -19.46
C THR A 64 -1.59 -20.78 -20.45
N LEU A 65 -0.62 -20.75 -21.37
CA LEU A 65 -0.55 -19.74 -22.41
C LEU A 65 -1.74 -19.85 -23.39
N GLU A 66 -2.18 -21.07 -23.74
CA GLU A 66 -3.38 -21.28 -24.54
C GLU A 66 -4.64 -20.73 -23.85
N ALA A 67 -4.79 -21.00 -22.55
CA ALA A 67 -5.92 -20.47 -21.78
C ALA A 67 -5.89 -18.93 -21.69
N LEU A 68 -4.72 -18.35 -21.48
CA LEU A 68 -4.53 -16.88 -21.45
C LEU A 68 -4.93 -16.26 -22.79
N ILE A 69 -4.46 -16.81 -23.90
CA ILE A 69 -4.74 -16.32 -25.25
C ILE A 69 -6.21 -16.51 -25.61
N ALA A 70 -6.78 -17.69 -25.36
CA ALA A 70 -8.18 -17.99 -25.67
C ALA A 70 -9.17 -17.10 -24.93
N ASN A 71 -8.78 -16.53 -23.80
CA ASN A 71 -9.61 -15.65 -22.99
C ASN A 71 -9.22 -14.16 -23.08
N GLU A 72 -8.32 -13.77 -24.00
CA GLU A 72 -7.78 -12.39 -24.06
C GLU A 72 -8.82 -11.31 -24.30
N MET A 73 -9.98 -11.66 -24.91
CA MET A 73 -11.09 -10.74 -25.15
C MET A 73 -12.03 -10.57 -23.96
N LEU A 74 -11.88 -11.38 -22.92
CA LEU A 74 -12.69 -11.25 -21.71
C LEU A 74 -12.29 -10.02 -20.89
N PRO A 75 -13.22 -9.43 -20.13
CA PRO A 75 -12.89 -8.41 -19.14
C PRO A 75 -11.77 -8.90 -18.20
N LYS A 76 -10.77 -8.07 -18.01
CA LYS A 76 -9.63 -8.38 -17.13
C LYS A 76 -9.80 -7.68 -15.79
N ILE A 77 -10.01 -8.44 -14.72
CA ILE A 77 -10.18 -7.92 -13.36
C ILE A 77 -8.87 -8.12 -12.60
N PHE A 78 -8.38 -7.07 -11.99
CA PHE A 78 -7.16 -7.10 -11.18
C PHE A 78 -7.46 -6.79 -9.72
N ASP A 79 -7.12 -7.70 -8.81
CA ASP A 79 -7.22 -7.50 -7.36
C ASP A 79 -5.94 -6.81 -6.84
N ALA A 80 -6.03 -5.50 -6.58
CA ALA A 80 -4.88 -4.65 -6.28
C ALA A 80 -4.71 -4.34 -4.79
N ASN A 81 -5.80 -4.24 -4.01
CA ASN A 81 -5.81 -4.10 -2.55
C ASN A 81 -5.30 -2.76 -1.98
N SER A 82 -4.70 -1.87 -2.76
CA SER A 82 -4.23 -0.56 -2.30
C SER A 82 -4.02 0.40 -3.47
N LYS A 83 -4.06 1.71 -3.17
CA LYS A 83 -3.83 2.78 -4.15
C LYS A 83 -2.53 2.61 -4.96
N PHE A 84 -1.45 2.16 -4.33
CA PHE A 84 -0.18 1.96 -5.05
C PHE A 84 -0.20 0.70 -5.93
N ASN A 85 -0.87 -0.36 -5.50
CA ASN A 85 -1.06 -1.53 -6.34
C ASN A 85 -2.02 -1.27 -7.50
N ASP A 86 -3.00 -0.35 -7.35
CA ASP A 86 -3.81 0.15 -8.46
C ASP A 86 -2.93 0.79 -9.55
N LEU A 87 -2.00 1.66 -9.13
CA LEU A 87 -1.06 2.32 -10.05
C LEU A 87 -0.12 1.31 -10.71
N ARG A 88 0.43 0.33 -9.94
CA ARG A 88 1.30 -0.74 -10.46
C ARG A 88 0.57 -1.61 -11.49
N ALA A 89 -0.67 -2.03 -11.18
CA ALA A 89 -1.49 -2.81 -12.10
C ALA A 89 -1.79 -2.04 -13.39
N SER A 90 -2.16 -0.76 -13.26
CA SER A 90 -2.39 0.12 -14.41
C SER A 90 -1.12 0.31 -15.25
N SER A 91 0.04 0.49 -14.62
CA SER A 91 1.32 0.62 -15.32
C SER A 91 1.67 -0.65 -16.10
N LEU A 92 1.50 -1.82 -15.48
CA LEU A 92 1.71 -3.11 -16.14
C LEU A 92 0.78 -3.28 -17.35
N ALA A 93 -0.50 -2.96 -17.22
CA ALA A 93 -1.46 -3.06 -18.32
C ALA A 93 -1.09 -2.15 -19.51
N LYS A 94 -0.63 -0.93 -19.23
CA LYS A 94 -0.20 0.03 -20.26
C LYS A 94 1.02 -0.48 -21.06
N GLU A 95 1.93 -1.24 -20.43
CA GLU A 95 3.07 -1.87 -21.13
C GLU A 95 2.60 -2.80 -22.28
N PHE A 96 1.38 -3.38 -22.17
CA PHE A 96 0.81 -4.35 -23.12
C PHE A 96 -0.46 -3.84 -23.82
N ASN A 97 -0.73 -2.54 -23.78
CA ASN A 97 -1.82 -1.85 -24.49
C ASN A 97 -3.24 -2.36 -24.13
N PHE A 98 -3.50 -2.64 -22.85
CA PHE A 98 -4.85 -2.91 -22.36
C PHE A 98 -5.11 -2.20 -21.02
N ASN A 99 -6.34 -2.29 -20.50
CA ASN A 99 -6.71 -1.76 -19.19
C ASN A 99 -7.33 -2.85 -18.34
N PHE A 100 -7.03 -2.83 -17.05
CA PHE A 100 -7.74 -3.64 -16.04
C PHE A 100 -8.99 -2.94 -15.54
N ILE A 101 -9.98 -3.74 -15.13
CA ILE A 101 -10.97 -3.35 -14.14
C ILE A 101 -10.32 -3.63 -12.79
N ILE A 102 -10.05 -2.61 -12.01
CA ILE A 102 -9.26 -2.73 -10.79
C ILE A 102 -10.19 -2.88 -9.58
N LYS A 103 -10.04 -3.98 -8.84
CA LYS A 103 -10.60 -4.09 -7.51
C LYS A 103 -9.64 -3.41 -6.54
N GLY A 104 -10.02 -2.23 -6.09
CA GLY A 104 -9.19 -1.36 -5.25
C GLY A 104 -9.21 -1.71 -3.77
N GLY A 105 -8.44 -0.97 -2.98
CA GLY A 105 -8.27 -1.14 -1.54
C GLY A 105 -9.18 -0.29 -0.66
N GLY A 106 -9.94 0.65 -1.25
CA GLY A 106 -10.76 1.63 -0.52
C GLY A 106 -9.96 2.83 0.00
N ASP A 107 -8.76 3.05 -0.52
CA ASP A 107 -7.84 4.16 -0.19
C ASP A 107 -7.47 5.02 -1.41
N GLU A 108 -8.18 4.86 -2.53
CA GLU A 108 -7.97 5.57 -3.79
C GLU A 108 -8.11 7.10 -3.63
N TYR A 109 -8.97 7.54 -2.69
CA TYR A 109 -9.20 8.97 -2.39
C TYR A 109 -7.92 9.70 -1.96
N GLU A 110 -6.94 9.02 -1.39
CA GLU A 110 -5.70 9.64 -0.92
C GLU A 110 -4.81 10.13 -2.07
N ARG A 111 -4.97 9.55 -3.28
CA ARG A 111 -4.21 9.86 -4.48
C ARG A 111 -5.12 9.99 -5.72
N ILE A 112 -6.28 10.60 -5.54
CA ILE A 112 -7.37 10.60 -6.53
C ILE A 112 -6.95 11.08 -7.93
N ASP A 113 -6.05 12.05 -8.03
CA ASP A 113 -5.57 12.55 -9.32
C ASP A 113 -4.74 11.49 -10.07
N ALA A 114 -3.88 10.76 -9.36
CA ALA A 114 -3.11 9.66 -9.94
C ALA A 114 -4.02 8.50 -10.35
N ILE A 115 -5.00 8.17 -9.50
CA ILE A 115 -6.02 7.15 -9.78
C ILE A 115 -6.83 7.51 -11.03
N LYS A 116 -7.24 8.77 -11.17
CA LYS A 116 -7.94 9.26 -12.37
C LYS A 116 -7.10 9.10 -13.64
N ASN A 117 -5.80 9.35 -13.56
CA ASN A 117 -4.88 9.24 -14.70
C ASN A 117 -4.62 7.78 -15.13
N THR A 118 -5.08 6.78 -14.38
CA THR A 118 -5.03 5.38 -14.81
C THR A 118 -6.01 5.10 -15.96
N ASN A 119 -7.10 5.86 -16.07
CA ASN A 119 -8.25 5.60 -16.95
C ASN A 119 -8.88 4.20 -16.74
N SER A 120 -8.67 3.61 -15.58
CA SER A 120 -9.22 2.30 -15.21
C SER A 120 -10.66 2.44 -14.68
N ARG A 121 -11.38 1.31 -14.69
CA ARG A 121 -12.66 1.14 -14.02
C ARG A 121 -12.41 0.49 -12.67
N TYR A 122 -13.25 0.77 -11.67
CA TYR A 122 -12.99 0.31 -10.31
C TYR A 122 -14.11 -0.56 -9.74
N ILE A 123 -13.72 -1.55 -8.93
CA ILE A 123 -14.62 -2.32 -8.08
C ILE A 123 -14.23 -1.96 -6.64
N LEU A 124 -15.11 -1.24 -5.93
CA LEU A 124 -14.80 -0.69 -4.62
C LEU A 124 -15.34 -1.57 -3.51
N PRO A 125 -14.53 -1.96 -2.52
CA PRO A 125 -15.01 -2.57 -1.30
C PRO A 125 -15.70 -1.52 -0.43
N LEU A 126 -16.85 -1.89 0.16
CA LEU A 126 -17.50 -1.10 1.19
C LEU A 126 -17.08 -1.55 2.61
N ASN A 127 -15.91 -2.15 2.72
CA ASN A 127 -15.35 -2.63 3.99
C ASN A 127 -14.61 -1.51 4.71
N PHE A 128 -15.37 -0.59 5.32
CA PHE A 128 -14.79 0.52 6.07
C PHE A 128 -14.27 0.06 7.43
N PRO A 129 -13.13 0.60 7.90
CA PRO A 129 -12.59 0.21 9.18
C PRO A 129 -13.49 0.63 10.35
N ASP A 130 -13.66 -0.26 11.34
CA ASP A 130 -14.28 0.08 12.61
C ASP A 130 -13.39 1.06 13.40
N ALA A 131 -13.98 1.89 14.27
CA ALA A 131 -13.25 2.72 15.20
C ALA A 131 -12.34 1.87 16.10
N PHE A 132 -11.25 2.44 16.56
CA PHE A 132 -10.44 1.77 17.59
C PHE A 132 -10.97 2.06 18.98
N ASP A 133 -10.85 1.08 19.89
CA ASP A 133 -11.07 1.32 21.31
C ASP A 133 -9.87 2.09 21.91
N VAL A 134 -10.03 3.37 21.99
CA VAL A 134 -9.03 4.32 22.49
C VAL A 134 -9.29 4.77 23.94
N SER A 135 -10.19 4.10 24.66
CA SER A 135 -10.52 4.43 26.04
C SER A 135 -9.33 4.30 26.99
N ASN A 136 -8.39 3.43 26.66
CA ASN A 136 -7.12 3.33 27.37
C ASN A 136 -6.03 4.11 26.58
N PRO A 137 -5.37 5.11 27.19
CA PRO A 137 -4.29 5.88 26.55
C PRO A 137 -3.14 5.03 25.99
N ILE A 138 -2.81 3.90 26.66
CA ILE A 138 -1.77 2.97 26.18
C ILE A 138 -2.20 2.32 24.87
N ASN A 139 -3.47 1.99 24.72
CA ASN A 139 -4.01 1.47 23.47
C ASN A 139 -4.03 2.54 22.38
N ALA A 140 -4.46 3.76 22.72
CA ALA A 140 -4.42 4.87 21.78
C ALA A 140 -2.99 5.12 21.23
N ALA A 141 -1.96 4.96 22.05
CA ALA A 141 -0.57 5.14 21.63
C ALA A 141 -0.07 4.11 20.59
N LYS A 142 -0.74 2.96 20.46
CA LYS A 142 -0.37 1.91 19.50
C LYS A 142 -0.85 2.19 18.08
N ILE A 143 -1.78 3.13 17.89
CA ILE A 143 -2.42 3.40 16.61
C ILE A 143 -1.66 4.50 15.91
N THR A 144 -1.33 4.32 14.65
CA THR A 144 -0.71 5.37 13.82
C THR A 144 -1.73 6.45 13.42
N LEU A 145 -1.25 7.65 13.12
CA LEU A 145 -2.12 8.72 12.63
C LEU A 145 -2.80 8.34 11.31
N SER A 146 -2.10 7.64 10.42
CA SER A 146 -2.68 7.17 9.14
C SER A 146 -3.84 6.20 9.34
N GLU A 147 -3.76 5.27 10.31
CA GLU A 147 -4.87 4.36 10.63
C GLU A 147 -6.09 5.11 11.17
N MET A 148 -5.88 6.14 12.00
CA MET A 148 -6.95 6.98 12.51
C MET A 148 -7.60 7.82 11.41
N LEU A 149 -6.79 8.41 10.51
CA LEU A 149 -7.27 9.16 9.34
C LEU A 149 -8.05 8.25 8.39
N ARG A 150 -7.57 7.05 8.11
CA ARG A 150 -8.27 6.07 7.27
C ARG A 150 -9.66 5.75 7.83
N TRP A 151 -9.81 5.55 9.14
CA TRP A 151 -11.12 5.35 9.76
C TRP A 151 -12.07 6.52 9.50
N ASN A 152 -11.57 7.75 9.64
CA ASN A 152 -12.36 8.97 9.49
C ASN A 152 -12.74 9.25 8.02
N GLN A 153 -11.87 8.93 7.07
CA GLN A 153 -11.95 9.40 5.68
C GLN A 153 -12.44 8.32 4.69
N ALA A 154 -12.15 7.04 4.95
CA ALA A 154 -12.42 5.96 3.98
C ALA A 154 -13.88 5.84 3.53
N PRO A 155 -14.92 6.13 4.35
CA PRO A 155 -16.29 6.12 3.84
C PRO A 155 -16.57 7.15 2.73
N GLY A 156 -15.72 8.18 2.60
CA GLY A 156 -15.76 9.17 1.53
C GLY A 156 -15.12 8.72 0.20
N ASN A 157 -14.48 7.54 0.16
CA ASN A 157 -13.80 7.05 -1.04
C ASN A 157 -14.73 6.97 -2.28
N PRO A 158 -15.92 6.36 -2.22
CA PRO A 158 -16.83 6.32 -3.36
C PRO A 158 -17.25 7.73 -3.85
N ALA A 159 -17.46 8.67 -2.92
CA ALA A 159 -17.78 10.05 -3.26
C ALA A 159 -16.62 10.75 -3.99
N ALA A 160 -15.38 10.49 -3.57
CA ALA A 160 -14.19 11.03 -4.23
C ALA A 160 -14.05 10.53 -5.69
N LEU A 161 -14.27 9.24 -5.95
CA LEU A 161 -14.27 8.69 -7.30
C LEU A 161 -15.41 9.26 -8.15
N ALA A 162 -16.63 9.32 -7.59
CA ALA A 162 -17.80 9.89 -8.28
C ALA A 162 -17.56 11.34 -8.70
N LYS A 163 -17.05 12.18 -7.80
CA LYS A 163 -16.71 13.59 -8.05
C LYS A 163 -15.68 13.76 -9.18
N ASN A 164 -14.80 12.78 -9.35
CA ASN A 164 -13.78 12.77 -10.40
C ASN A 164 -14.21 12.03 -11.68
N ASN A 165 -15.50 11.68 -11.81
CA ASN A 165 -16.09 11.00 -12.96
C ASN A 165 -15.46 9.63 -13.26
N LEU A 166 -14.98 8.94 -12.25
CA LEU A 166 -14.49 7.57 -12.38
C LEU A 166 -15.67 6.60 -12.34
N LEU A 167 -15.69 5.64 -13.27
CA LEU A 167 -16.72 4.60 -13.29
C LEU A 167 -16.34 3.49 -12.31
N PHE A 168 -17.24 3.16 -11.39
CA PHE A 168 -17.03 2.12 -10.40
C PHE A 168 -18.28 1.30 -10.11
N SER A 169 -18.08 0.12 -9.56
CA SER A 169 -19.11 -0.74 -8.96
C SER A 169 -18.69 -1.09 -7.53
N PHE A 170 -19.58 -1.72 -6.77
CA PHE A 170 -19.31 -2.18 -5.42
C PHE A 170 -19.10 -3.70 -5.36
N THR A 171 -18.38 -4.15 -4.32
CA THR A 171 -18.21 -5.57 -3.99
C THR A 171 -18.55 -5.85 -2.54
N PHE A 172 -18.98 -7.10 -2.27
CA PHE A 172 -19.18 -7.65 -0.93
C PHE A 172 -17.89 -8.11 -0.26
N ASP A 173 -16.78 -8.03 -0.94
CA ASP A 173 -15.51 -8.53 -0.42
C ASP A 173 -15.15 -7.90 0.93
N GLY A 174 -14.71 -8.74 1.89
CA GLY A 174 -14.40 -8.34 3.25
C GLY A 174 -15.61 -8.04 4.15
N LEU A 175 -16.85 -8.18 3.65
CA LEU A 175 -18.07 -7.96 4.43
C LEU A 175 -18.68 -9.29 4.92
N LYS A 176 -19.28 -9.24 6.12
CA LYS A 176 -19.86 -10.45 6.75
C LYS A 176 -21.25 -10.79 6.23
N ASP A 177 -22.06 -9.78 5.90
CA ASP A 177 -23.47 -9.94 5.54
C ASP A 177 -24.04 -8.76 4.74
N ALA A 178 -25.23 -8.96 4.19
CA ALA A 178 -25.94 -7.97 3.39
C ALA A 178 -26.38 -6.73 4.21
N LYS A 179 -26.58 -6.85 5.53
CA LYS A 179 -26.92 -5.69 6.38
C LYS A 179 -25.75 -4.74 6.48
N THR A 180 -24.53 -5.29 6.69
CA THR A 180 -23.29 -4.50 6.73
C THR A 180 -23.05 -3.81 5.39
N PHE A 181 -23.29 -4.47 4.26
CA PHE A 181 -23.19 -3.85 2.94
C PHE A 181 -24.11 -2.63 2.82
N ARG A 182 -25.42 -2.80 3.14
CA ARG A 182 -26.38 -1.72 3.09
C ARG A 182 -26.02 -0.56 4.03
N ALA A 183 -25.65 -0.87 5.27
CA ALA A 183 -25.25 0.14 6.26
C ALA A 183 -24.04 0.95 5.76
N ASN A 184 -23.03 0.30 5.20
CA ASN A 184 -21.84 0.97 4.69
C ASN A 184 -22.13 1.74 3.39
N LEU A 185 -23.05 1.28 2.55
CA LEU A 185 -23.51 2.05 1.39
C LEU A 185 -24.20 3.36 1.82
N LEU A 186 -25.09 3.29 2.81
CA LEU A 186 -25.76 4.48 3.37
C LEU A 186 -24.72 5.42 4.00
N LYS A 187 -23.74 4.89 4.71
CA LYS A 187 -22.62 5.67 5.25
C LYS A 187 -21.82 6.36 4.14
N ALA A 188 -21.56 5.71 3.01
CA ALA A 188 -20.90 6.35 1.88
C ALA A 188 -21.73 7.52 1.30
N ILE A 189 -23.06 7.38 1.26
CA ILE A 189 -23.96 8.46 0.85
C ILE A 189 -23.93 9.62 1.85
N GLU A 190 -23.95 9.34 3.15
CA GLU A 190 -23.75 10.32 4.21
C GLU A 190 -22.44 11.07 4.06
N TYR A 191 -21.38 10.39 3.61
CA TYR A 191 -20.05 10.96 3.30
C TYR A 191 -19.97 11.64 1.91
N GLY A 192 -21.11 11.89 1.27
CA GLY A 192 -21.22 12.71 0.07
C GLY A 192 -21.28 11.93 -1.26
N LEU A 193 -21.50 10.62 -1.25
CA LEU A 193 -21.79 9.89 -2.48
C LEU A 193 -23.19 10.26 -2.99
N ASP A 194 -23.27 10.75 -4.21
CA ASP A 194 -24.55 11.01 -4.88
C ASP A 194 -25.38 9.73 -5.06
N LYS A 195 -26.68 9.79 -4.76
CA LYS A 195 -27.57 8.63 -4.83
C LYS A 195 -27.70 8.05 -6.23
N THR A 196 -27.65 8.89 -7.28
CA THR A 196 -27.68 8.42 -8.66
C THR A 196 -26.41 7.65 -8.99
N LYS A 197 -25.25 8.15 -8.54
CA LYS A 197 -23.96 7.44 -8.68
C LYS A 197 -23.92 6.13 -7.89
N ALA A 198 -24.51 6.12 -6.70
CA ALA A 198 -24.69 4.88 -5.93
C ALA A 198 -25.54 3.84 -6.68
N LEU A 199 -26.64 4.29 -7.30
CA LEU A 199 -27.49 3.41 -8.11
C LEU A 199 -26.77 2.92 -9.36
N GLU A 200 -26.05 3.78 -10.08
CA GLU A 200 -25.20 3.39 -11.22
C GLU A 200 -24.21 2.30 -10.81
N ALA A 201 -23.54 2.48 -9.68
CA ALA A 201 -22.53 1.53 -9.16
C ALA A 201 -23.12 0.17 -8.76
N LEU A 202 -24.42 0.10 -8.48
CA LEU A 202 -25.14 -1.13 -8.15
C LEU A 202 -25.77 -1.81 -9.38
N THR A 203 -25.94 -1.12 -10.51
CA THR A 203 -26.76 -1.56 -11.64
C THR A 203 -26.03 -1.50 -12.97
N THR A 204 -25.94 -0.33 -13.58
CA THR A 204 -25.39 -0.14 -14.94
C THR A 204 -23.88 -0.32 -15.02
N ALA A 205 -23.14 0.11 -14.01
CA ALA A 205 -21.68 -0.04 -14.00
C ALA A 205 -21.24 -1.52 -13.96
N PRO A 206 -21.69 -2.36 -13.00
CA PRO A 206 -21.34 -3.77 -13.01
C PRO A 206 -21.84 -4.52 -14.27
N ALA A 207 -23.01 -4.17 -14.82
CA ALA A 207 -23.48 -4.72 -16.08
C ALA A 207 -22.52 -4.42 -17.26
N THR A 208 -22.00 -3.19 -17.30
CA THR A 208 -20.98 -2.77 -18.26
C THR A 208 -19.65 -3.51 -18.06
N PHE A 209 -19.24 -3.76 -16.83
CA PHE A 209 -17.96 -4.43 -16.53
C PHE A 209 -17.93 -5.88 -17.03
N ILE A 210 -19.08 -6.56 -16.98
CA ILE A 210 -19.22 -7.94 -17.46
C ILE A 210 -19.76 -8.04 -18.89
N GLY A 211 -19.90 -6.91 -19.61
CA GLY A 211 -20.36 -6.88 -21.00
C GLY A 211 -21.85 -7.27 -21.20
N GLN A 212 -22.70 -7.07 -20.18
CA GLN A 212 -24.12 -7.44 -20.19
C GLN A 212 -25.07 -6.23 -20.14
N GLN A 213 -24.60 -5.02 -20.42
CA GLN A 213 -25.35 -3.76 -20.27
C GLN A 213 -26.58 -3.66 -21.18
N THR A 214 -26.68 -4.49 -22.24
CA THR A 214 -27.86 -4.56 -23.09
C THR A 214 -28.98 -5.41 -22.52
N GLN A 215 -28.69 -6.26 -21.56
CA GLN A 215 -29.65 -7.23 -21.00
C GLN A 215 -30.03 -6.89 -19.56
N ILE A 216 -29.07 -6.37 -18.75
CA ILE A 216 -29.26 -6.12 -17.32
C ILE A 216 -28.73 -4.75 -16.91
N GLY A 217 -29.13 -4.30 -15.72
CA GLY A 217 -28.67 -3.04 -15.12
C GLY A 217 -29.53 -1.82 -15.46
N SER A 218 -30.51 -1.94 -16.32
CA SER A 218 -31.46 -0.87 -16.67
C SER A 218 -32.86 -1.39 -16.82
N LEU A 219 -33.87 -0.48 -16.88
CA LEU A 219 -35.27 -0.76 -17.18
C LEU A 219 -35.62 -0.32 -18.60
N ASN A 220 -34.66 -0.31 -19.50
CA ASN A 220 -34.91 0.02 -20.92
C ASN A 220 -35.68 -1.08 -21.64
N ASN A 221 -36.38 -0.71 -22.71
CA ASN A 221 -37.07 -1.68 -23.54
C ASN A 221 -36.11 -2.74 -24.08
N GLY A 222 -36.43 -4.02 -23.88
CA GLY A 222 -35.59 -5.15 -24.26
C GLY A 222 -34.65 -5.66 -23.15
N SER A 223 -34.48 -4.91 -22.04
CA SER A 223 -33.77 -5.43 -20.85
C SER A 223 -34.58 -6.47 -20.11
N TRP A 224 -33.92 -7.39 -19.44
CA TRP A 224 -34.60 -8.36 -18.57
C TRP A 224 -35.35 -7.65 -17.44
N ALA A 225 -36.53 -8.16 -17.08
CA ALA A 225 -37.33 -7.64 -15.98
C ALA A 225 -36.68 -7.99 -14.63
N ASN A 226 -35.57 -7.32 -14.33
CA ASN A 226 -34.84 -7.41 -13.08
C ASN A 226 -34.95 -6.07 -12.33
N PHE A 227 -35.79 -6.03 -11.30
CA PHE A 227 -36.02 -4.79 -10.54
C PHE A 227 -36.45 -5.09 -9.09
N LEU A 228 -36.40 -4.07 -8.25
CA LEU A 228 -36.86 -4.11 -6.88
C LEU A 228 -38.12 -3.29 -6.69
N ILE A 229 -39.05 -3.76 -5.82
CA ILE A 229 -40.18 -2.96 -5.34
C ILE A 229 -39.95 -2.68 -3.86
N THR A 230 -39.94 -1.40 -3.53
CA THR A 230 -39.61 -0.90 -2.18
C THR A 230 -40.71 0.02 -1.65
N SER A 231 -40.76 0.24 -0.32
CA SER A 231 -41.71 1.16 0.33
C SER A 231 -41.41 2.64 0.09
N GLY A 232 -40.23 2.98 -0.43
CA GLY A 232 -39.75 4.33 -0.67
C GLY A 232 -38.39 4.35 -1.32
N ASP A 233 -37.62 5.44 -1.14
CA ASP A 233 -36.26 5.55 -1.63
C ASP A 233 -35.38 4.43 -1.05
N ILE A 234 -34.75 3.63 -1.93
CA ILE A 234 -33.92 2.49 -1.51
C ILE A 234 -32.73 2.90 -0.59
N PHE A 235 -32.31 4.16 -0.69
CA PHE A 235 -31.25 4.75 0.11
C PHE A 235 -31.75 5.40 1.42
N ASP A 236 -33.01 5.24 1.77
CA ASP A 236 -33.51 5.58 3.11
C ASP A 236 -33.36 4.38 4.04
N LYS A 237 -32.84 4.61 5.26
CA LYS A 237 -32.62 3.57 6.27
C LYS A 237 -33.89 2.78 6.63
N ASN A 238 -35.05 3.42 6.55
CA ASN A 238 -36.35 2.87 6.91
C ASN A 238 -37.06 2.17 5.74
N THR A 239 -36.53 2.23 4.53
CA THR A 239 -37.14 1.63 3.37
C THR A 239 -37.12 0.10 3.47
N VAL A 240 -38.29 -0.49 3.26
CA VAL A 240 -38.52 -1.93 3.23
C VAL A 240 -38.47 -2.42 1.77
N LEU A 241 -37.67 -3.44 1.49
CA LEU A 241 -37.69 -4.17 0.21
C LEU A 241 -38.86 -5.15 0.24
N TYR A 242 -39.87 -4.96 -0.62
CA TYR A 242 -41.03 -5.85 -0.72
C TYR A 242 -40.75 -7.03 -1.65
N GLU A 243 -40.33 -6.76 -2.87
CA GLU A 243 -40.17 -7.77 -3.90
C GLU A 243 -38.86 -7.57 -4.67
N ASN A 244 -38.20 -8.69 -5.01
CA ASN A 244 -37.09 -8.75 -5.94
C ASN A 244 -37.51 -9.54 -7.18
N TRP A 245 -37.67 -8.85 -8.31
CA TRP A 245 -38.02 -9.46 -9.58
C TRP A 245 -36.77 -9.88 -10.34
N THR A 246 -36.75 -11.12 -10.82
CA THR A 246 -35.64 -11.68 -11.59
C THR A 246 -36.22 -12.34 -12.84
N GLN A 247 -35.88 -11.81 -14.01
CA GLN A 247 -36.40 -12.26 -15.32
C GLN A 247 -37.94 -12.41 -15.36
N GLY A 248 -38.63 -11.43 -14.78
CA GLY A 248 -40.08 -11.39 -14.72
C GLY A 248 -40.73 -12.26 -13.64
N ASN A 249 -39.96 -12.97 -12.81
CA ASN A 249 -40.47 -13.73 -11.68
C ASN A 249 -40.31 -12.93 -10.39
N ALA A 250 -41.40 -12.79 -9.63
CA ALA A 250 -41.42 -12.10 -8.34
C ALA A 250 -40.90 -13.00 -7.22
N ASN A 251 -39.91 -12.50 -6.46
CA ASN A 251 -39.50 -13.11 -5.21
C ASN A 251 -39.94 -12.18 -4.09
N VAL A 252 -40.94 -12.57 -3.29
CA VAL A 252 -41.43 -11.79 -2.14
C VAL A 252 -40.40 -11.87 -1.02
N VAL A 253 -39.87 -10.71 -0.61
CA VAL A 253 -38.91 -10.57 0.48
C VAL A 253 -39.61 -10.18 1.77
N ASN A 254 -40.54 -9.21 1.69
CA ASN A 254 -41.40 -8.81 2.80
C ASN A 254 -42.84 -8.65 2.25
N ASP A 255 -43.81 -9.15 2.98
CA ASP A 255 -45.21 -9.01 2.60
C ASP A 255 -45.64 -7.52 2.76
N LYS A 256 -46.06 -6.89 1.68
CA LYS A 256 -46.58 -5.50 1.68
C LYS A 256 -47.92 -5.35 2.33
N ASN A 257 -48.69 -6.48 2.48
CA ASN A 257 -50.03 -6.50 3.04
C ASN A 257 -50.01 -6.90 4.55
N ILE A 258 -48.84 -7.00 5.16
CA ILE A 258 -48.77 -7.38 6.58
C ILE A 258 -49.38 -6.26 7.45
N ILE A 259 -50.31 -6.67 8.31
CA ILE A 259 -50.98 -5.74 9.20
C ILE A 259 -50.10 -5.46 10.43
N PRO A 260 -49.72 -4.20 10.71
CA PRO A 260 -48.91 -3.92 11.90
C PRO A 260 -49.67 -4.20 13.20
N ILE A 261 -49.05 -4.96 14.09
CA ILE A 261 -49.62 -5.30 15.40
C ILE A 261 -48.94 -4.59 16.58
N ASN A 262 -48.10 -3.62 16.33
CA ASN A 262 -47.45 -2.87 17.39
C ASN A 262 -48.48 -2.18 18.30
N GLY A 263 -48.23 -2.19 19.58
CA GLY A 263 -49.09 -1.58 20.58
C GLY A 263 -49.10 -2.31 21.91
N ASN A 264 -49.82 -1.77 22.84
CA ASN A 264 -50.06 -2.43 24.13
C ASN A 264 -51.40 -3.12 24.13
N TYR A 265 -51.45 -4.34 24.63
CA TYR A 265 -52.60 -5.19 24.67
C TYR A 265 -52.82 -5.77 26.08
N THR A 266 -54.09 -5.92 26.46
CA THR A 266 -54.44 -6.84 27.53
C THR A 266 -54.70 -8.21 26.86
N LEU A 267 -53.86 -9.18 27.18
CA LEU A 267 -54.08 -10.59 26.83
C LEU A 267 -54.79 -11.28 27.97
N THR A 268 -56.01 -11.75 27.75
CA THR A 268 -56.74 -12.56 28.69
C THR A 268 -56.70 -14.03 28.28
N LEU A 269 -56.20 -14.89 29.14
CA LEU A 269 -56.09 -16.32 28.97
C LEU A 269 -56.52 -17.03 30.25
N ASP A 270 -57.49 -17.90 30.17
CA ASP A 270 -58.06 -18.68 31.30
C ASP A 270 -58.32 -17.78 32.55
N ASN A 271 -59.08 -16.70 32.33
CA ASN A 271 -59.42 -15.69 33.36
C ASN A 271 -58.24 -14.92 33.96
N THR A 272 -57.02 -15.16 33.44
CA THR A 272 -55.82 -14.44 33.87
C THR A 272 -55.49 -13.35 32.85
N ASN A 273 -55.26 -12.12 33.32
CA ASN A 273 -54.86 -10.98 32.49
C ASN A 273 -53.34 -10.80 32.49
N TYR A 274 -52.82 -10.60 31.31
CA TYR A 274 -51.41 -10.29 31.07
C TYR A 274 -51.30 -8.96 30.33
N SER A 275 -50.31 -8.16 30.64
CA SER A 275 -49.94 -7.00 29.84
C SER A 275 -48.97 -7.43 28.74
N LEU A 276 -49.35 -7.30 27.48
CA LEU A 276 -48.53 -7.64 26.30
C LEU A 276 -48.21 -6.37 25.52
N SER A 277 -46.92 -6.03 25.50
CA SER A 277 -46.44 -4.95 24.66
C SER A 277 -45.75 -5.54 23.43
N LEU A 278 -46.24 -5.16 22.25
CA LEU A 278 -45.67 -5.51 20.93
C LEU A 278 -45.00 -4.30 20.34
N SER A 279 -43.74 -4.41 20.00
CA SER A 279 -42.95 -3.34 19.44
C SER A 279 -41.96 -3.90 18.44
N GLY A 280 -41.44 -3.02 17.54
CA GLY A 280 -40.42 -3.39 16.54
C GLY A 280 -40.54 -2.51 15.32
N ASP A 281 -39.41 -2.33 14.65
CA ASP A 281 -39.28 -1.53 13.43
C ASP A 281 -39.87 -2.21 12.19
N LYS A 282 -40.05 -3.54 12.25
CA LYS A 282 -40.64 -4.34 11.18
C LYS A 282 -41.95 -4.96 11.60
N ALA A 283 -42.96 -4.80 10.77
CA ALA A 283 -44.30 -5.32 11.03
C ALA A 283 -44.36 -6.87 11.15
N ASP A 284 -43.46 -7.57 10.44
CA ASP A 284 -43.40 -9.05 10.36
C ASP A 284 -42.62 -9.71 11.50
N THR A 285 -41.81 -8.91 12.23
CA THR A 285 -40.97 -9.44 13.31
C THR A 285 -41.09 -8.60 14.60
N PRO A 286 -42.30 -8.44 15.15
CA PRO A 286 -42.50 -7.69 16.37
C PRO A 286 -41.86 -8.39 17.57
N SER A 287 -41.25 -7.63 18.46
CA SER A 287 -40.81 -8.09 19.77
C SER A 287 -41.98 -8.08 20.75
N ALA A 288 -42.06 -9.07 21.60
CA ALA A 288 -43.08 -9.16 22.63
C ALA A 288 -42.48 -9.02 24.02
N VAL A 289 -43.06 -8.16 24.83
CA VAL A 289 -42.82 -8.09 26.27
C VAL A 289 -44.10 -8.45 26.98
N LEU A 290 -44.13 -9.59 27.71
CA LEU A 290 -45.27 -10.07 28.46
C LEU A 290 -45.03 -9.84 29.95
N LYS A 291 -46.07 -9.40 30.67
CA LYS A 291 -46.02 -9.23 32.11
C LYS A 291 -47.32 -9.74 32.72
N GLN A 292 -47.20 -10.36 33.91
CA GLN A 292 -48.31 -10.60 34.80
C GLN A 292 -48.12 -9.70 36.04
N ASP A 293 -49.05 -8.80 36.26
CA ASP A 293 -48.88 -7.65 37.17
C ASP A 293 -47.60 -6.86 36.84
N THR A 294 -46.63 -6.82 37.74
CA THR A 294 -45.34 -6.14 37.50
C THR A 294 -44.22 -7.10 37.04
N THR A 295 -44.47 -8.42 37.09
CA THR A 295 -43.43 -9.42 36.80
C THR A 295 -43.35 -9.71 35.31
N LYS A 296 -42.16 -9.59 34.74
CA LYS A 296 -41.88 -9.92 33.34
C LYS A 296 -41.84 -11.42 33.15
N ILE A 297 -42.49 -11.90 32.10
CA ILE A 297 -42.51 -13.31 31.66
C ILE A 297 -41.80 -13.42 30.32
N ASP A 298 -40.90 -14.37 30.18
CA ASP A 298 -40.25 -14.65 28.89
C ASP A 298 -41.26 -15.25 27.90
N ALA A 299 -41.50 -14.55 26.81
CA ALA A 299 -42.46 -14.93 25.80
C ALA A 299 -41.80 -14.91 24.41
N LYS A 300 -42.09 -15.93 23.61
CA LYS A 300 -41.67 -16.00 22.20
C LYS A 300 -42.85 -15.77 21.28
N LEU A 301 -42.81 -14.73 20.49
CA LEU A 301 -43.81 -14.38 19.48
C LEU A 301 -43.26 -14.69 18.10
N VAL A 302 -44.09 -15.29 17.24
CA VAL A 302 -43.85 -15.43 15.79
C VAL A 302 -45.08 -14.88 15.08
N TYR A 303 -44.87 -13.97 14.14
CA TYR A 303 -45.92 -13.42 13.26
C TYR A 303 -45.63 -13.81 11.83
N LYS A 304 -46.48 -14.65 11.21
CA LYS A 304 -46.28 -15.14 9.85
C LYS A 304 -47.61 -15.47 9.18
N ASN A 305 -47.76 -15.11 7.89
CA ASN A 305 -48.94 -15.41 7.09
C ASN A 305 -50.28 -14.98 7.74
N GLY A 306 -50.30 -13.80 8.36
CA GLY A 306 -51.48 -13.30 9.05
C GLY A 306 -51.82 -13.96 10.40
N TRP A 307 -50.95 -14.81 10.93
CA TRP A 307 -51.12 -15.49 12.18
C TRP A 307 -50.00 -15.15 13.17
N ILE A 308 -50.36 -14.90 14.44
CA ILE A 308 -49.43 -14.86 15.54
C ILE A 308 -49.41 -16.22 16.25
N SER A 309 -48.22 -16.61 16.70
CA SER A 309 -48.01 -17.70 17.64
C SER A 309 -47.26 -17.18 18.85
N LEU A 310 -47.81 -17.25 20.04
CA LEU A 310 -47.21 -16.75 21.27
C LEU A 310 -47.05 -17.90 22.26
N ASN A 311 -45.83 -18.15 22.70
CA ASN A 311 -45.49 -19.20 23.68
C ASN A 311 -44.83 -18.59 24.90
N PHE A 312 -45.30 -18.94 26.09
CA PHE A 312 -44.69 -18.48 27.34
C PHE A 312 -44.97 -19.45 28.50
N LYS A 313 -44.13 -19.44 29.52
CA LYS A 313 -44.37 -20.18 30.77
C LYS A 313 -45.03 -19.24 31.76
N PRO A 314 -46.25 -19.59 32.30
CA PRO A 314 -46.86 -18.82 33.38
C PRO A 314 -45.97 -18.82 34.61
N LEU A 315 -46.14 -17.84 35.48
CA LEU A 315 -45.39 -17.77 36.72
C LEU A 315 -45.56 -19.04 37.55
N LYS A 316 -44.46 -19.58 38.06
CA LYS A 316 -44.38 -20.83 38.85
C LYS A 316 -44.81 -22.13 38.13
N GLN A 317 -44.92 -22.08 36.78
CA GLN A 317 -45.18 -23.26 35.95
C GLN A 317 -43.95 -23.71 35.17
N ALA A 318 -43.82 -25.04 34.99
CA ALA A 318 -42.70 -25.61 34.20
C ALA A 318 -43.00 -25.66 32.70
N ASP A 319 -44.27 -25.77 32.33
CA ASP A 319 -44.69 -25.98 30.95
C ASP A 319 -45.26 -24.72 30.29
N PHE A 320 -45.41 -24.73 28.95
CA PHE A 320 -45.78 -23.58 28.15
C PHE A 320 -47.28 -23.46 27.90
N ASN A 321 -47.81 -22.25 28.07
CA ASN A 321 -48.99 -21.83 27.32
C ASN A 321 -48.63 -21.58 25.87
N ARG A 322 -49.44 -22.06 24.94
CA ARG A 322 -49.30 -21.88 23.49
C ARG A 322 -50.56 -21.26 22.92
N ILE A 323 -50.42 -20.14 22.25
CA ILE A 323 -51.54 -19.38 21.71
C ILE A 323 -51.34 -19.21 20.21
N SER A 324 -52.42 -19.36 19.43
CA SER A 324 -52.44 -18.99 18.00
C SER A 324 -53.64 -18.10 17.73
N ALA A 325 -53.44 -16.97 17.09
CA ALA A 325 -54.51 -16.04 16.77
C ALA A 325 -54.32 -15.41 15.38
N MET A 326 -55.40 -15.20 14.66
CA MET A 326 -55.38 -14.53 13.35
C MET A 326 -55.32 -13.02 13.53
N VAL A 327 -54.63 -12.36 12.60
CA VAL A 327 -54.57 -10.90 12.52
C VAL A 327 -55.37 -10.42 11.34
N THR A 328 -56.29 -9.52 11.57
CA THR A 328 -57.11 -8.87 10.52
C THR A 328 -56.97 -7.37 10.61
N THR A 329 -57.61 -6.63 9.72
CA THR A 329 -57.67 -5.15 9.75
C THR A 329 -58.21 -4.62 11.09
N ASP A 330 -59.06 -5.38 11.75
CA ASP A 330 -59.62 -5.03 13.06
C ASP A 330 -58.69 -5.39 14.25
N GLY A 331 -57.51 -5.92 13.96
CA GLY A 331 -56.48 -6.25 14.96
C GLY A 331 -56.31 -7.77 15.22
N ILE A 332 -55.69 -8.12 16.34
CA ILE A 332 -55.48 -9.51 16.72
C ILE A 332 -56.82 -10.08 17.20
N GLN A 333 -57.31 -11.07 16.48
CA GLN A 333 -58.56 -11.71 16.76
C GLN A 333 -58.48 -12.68 17.97
N LYS A 334 -59.64 -13.11 18.45
CA LYS A 334 -59.70 -14.13 19.49
C LYS A 334 -59.02 -15.41 19.01
N GLY A 335 -58.02 -15.88 19.77
CA GLY A 335 -57.19 -17.05 19.43
C GLY A 335 -57.58 -18.31 20.18
N ILE A 336 -57.06 -19.43 19.66
CA ILE A 336 -57.08 -20.70 20.37
C ILE A 336 -55.82 -20.81 21.26
N ALA A 337 -55.97 -21.43 22.39
CA ALA A 337 -54.84 -21.68 23.30
C ALA A 337 -54.81 -23.10 23.82
N THR A 338 -53.63 -23.62 24.10
CA THR A 338 -53.43 -24.82 24.94
C THR A 338 -52.66 -24.36 26.17
N LEU A 339 -53.22 -24.57 27.31
CA LEU A 339 -52.63 -24.22 28.60
C LEU A 339 -51.44 -25.12 28.93
N TYR A 340 -50.64 -24.73 29.88
CA TYR A 340 -49.50 -25.48 30.40
C TYR A 340 -49.87 -26.88 30.90
N ASN A 341 -51.13 -27.10 31.36
CA ASN A 341 -51.65 -28.38 31.81
C ASN A 341 -52.26 -29.25 30.68
N GLY A 342 -52.20 -28.79 29.43
CA GLY A 342 -52.74 -29.46 28.24
C GLY A 342 -54.17 -29.12 27.90
N GLU A 343 -54.92 -28.41 28.74
CA GLU A 343 -56.29 -28.01 28.49
C GLU A 343 -56.45 -27.00 27.39
N ALA A 344 -57.52 -27.15 26.60
CA ALA A 344 -57.90 -26.20 25.57
C ALA A 344 -58.54 -24.96 26.19
N SER A 345 -58.16 -23.79 25.75
CA SER A 345 -58.72 -22.50 26.18
C SER A 345 -58.76 -21.51 24.99
N THR A 346 -59.25 -20.31 25.26
CA THR A 346 -59.26 -19.23 24.28
C THR A 346 -58.47 -18.05 24.83
N ALA A 347 -57.78 -17.33 23.92
CA ALA A 347 -57.06 -16.13 24.25
C ALA A 347 -57.75 -14.92 23.59
N SER A 348 -57.98 -13.85 24.35
CA SER A 348 -58.46 -12.58 23.81
C SER A 348 -57.43 -11.50 23.93
N PHE A 349 -57.38 -10.65 22.92
CA PHE A 349 -56.42 -9.56 22.81
C PHE A 349 -57.20 -8.24 22.70
N ILE A 350 -57.08 -7.39 23.70
CA ILE A 350 -57.71 -6.07 23.70
C ILE A 350 -56.63 -5.03 23.58
N LYS A 351 -56.59 -4.30 22.46
CA LYS A 351 -55.64 -3.22 22.24
C LYS A 351 -56.01 -2.06 23.16
N LEU A 352 -55.06 -1.62 23.94
CA LEU A 352 -55.23 -0.47 24.82
C LEU A 352 -55.04 0.80 23.98
N ASN A 353 -56.06 1.69 23.99
CA ASN A 353 -55.91 3.02 23.41
C ASN A 353 -54.94 3.80 24.32
N ASN A 354 -53.77 4.06 23.81
CA ASN A 354 -52.87 4.96 24.44
C ASN A 354 -53.49 6.39 24.34
N THR A 355 -54.00 6.92 25.43
CA THR A 355 -54.03 8.39 25.60
C THR A 355 -52.59 8.80 25.42
N GLU A 356 -52.38 9.64 24.42
CA GLU A 356 -51.09 10.15 23.99
C GLU A 356 -50.32 10.77 25.15
N ASN A 357 -49.39 10.04 25.74
CA ASN A 357 -48.18 10.68 26.20
C ASN A 357 -47.17 10.51 25.04
N LYS A 358 -47.32 11.42 24.11
CA LYS A 358 -46.22 11.80 23.25
C LYS A 358 -45.12 12.39 24.15
N SER A 359 -44.28 11.55 24.74
CA SER A 359 -42.93 11.97 24.93
C SER A 359 -42.33 11.94 23.52
N ASP A 360 -42.46 13.06 22.83
CA ASP A 360 -41.61 13.41 21.72
C ASP A 360 -40.16 13.52 22.22
N ASN A 361 -39.59 12.43 22.64
CA ASN A 361 -38.18 12.20 22.54
C ASN A 361 -37.90 11.67 21.13
N LYS A 362 -38.36 12.39 20.08
CA LYS A 362 -37.48 12.60 18.94
C LYS A 362 -36.28 13.30 19.56
N LYS A 363 -35.21 12.56 19.87
CA LYS A 363 -33.89 13.12 19.73
C LYS A 363 -33.93 13.71 18.32
N GLU A 364 -34.03 15.02 18.21
CA GLU A 364 -33.63 15.71 17.01
C GLU A 364 -32.27 15.08 16.68
N GLU A 365 -32.19 14.26 15.64
CA GLU A 365 -30.93 13.98 14.99
C GLU A 365 -30.44 15.38 14.60
N LYS A 366 -29.70 16.02 15.51
CA LYS A 366 -28.90 17.17 15.14
C LYS A 366 -28.09 16.67 13.96
N ASP A 367 -28.29 17.25 12.80
CA ASP A 367 -27.35 17.16 11.69
C ASP A 367 -25.99 17.65 12.22
N VAL A 368 -25.29 16.79 12.92
CA VAL A 368 -23.91 17.02 13.30
C VAL A 368 -23.15 16.86 12.00
N ALA A 369 -22.80 18.00 11.42
CA ALA A 369 -21.98 18.01 10.21
C ALA A 369 -20.78 17.06 10.43
N LEU A 370 -20.62 16.09 9.52
CA LEU A 370 -19.52 15.12 9.60
C LEU A 370 -18.19 15.87 9.62
N ASN A 371 -17.43 15.65 10.67
CA ASN A 371 -16.09 16.23 10.79
C ASN A 371 -15.06 15.33 10.09
N ILE A 372 -14.97 15.44 8.76
CA ILE A 372 -13.98 14.73 7.97
C ILE A 372 -12.71 15.57 7.92
N LEU A 373 -11.61 15.05 8.46
CA LEU A 373 -10.35 15.78 8.46
C LEU A 373 -9.78 15.87 7.02
N PRO A 374 -9.11 17.00 6.69
CA PRO A 374 -8.51 17.18 5.37
C PRO A 374 -7.38 16.20 5.13
N LEU A 375 -7.17 15.85 3.85
CA LEU A 375 -6.05 15.04 3.40
C LEU A 375 -4.72 15.76 3.61
N SER A 376 -3.67 14.99 3.80
CA SER A 376 -2.29 15.45 3.76
C SER A 376 -1.46 14.60 2.80
N PHE A 377 -0.27 15.09 2.42
CA PHE A 377 0.61 14.46 1.45
C PHE A 377 1.98 14.13 2.06
N PRO A 378 2.25 12.85 2.42
CA PRO A 378 1.32 11.70 2.40
C PRO A 378 0.25 11.83 3.52
N ASN A 379 -0.80 11.00 3.46
CA ASN A 379 -1.91 11.06 4.42
C ASN A 379 -1.57 10.34 5.74
N MET A 380 -0.58 10.87 6.43
CA MET A 380 -0.02 10.33 7.67
C MET A 380 0.70 11.43 8.46
N ALA A 381 1.44 11.04 9.52
CA ALA A 381 2.29 11.96 10.25
C ALA A 381 3.34 12.62 9.32
N PHE A 382 3.67 13.86 9.60
CA PHE A 382 4.57 14.70 8.78
C PHE A 382 4.09 14.92 7.34
N GLY A 383 2.81 14.70 7.04
CA GLY A 383 2.23 14.98 5.73
C GLY A 383 2.00 16.48 5.53
N PHE A 384 2.34 16.98 4.36
CA PHE A 384 2.07 18.38 3.98
C PHE A 384 0.57 18.60 3.77
N THR A 385 0.05 19.73 4.24
CA THR A 385 -1.35 20.15 3.95
C THR A 385 -1.50 20.54 2.48
N GLU A 386 -0.46 21.08 1.89
CA GLU A 386 -0.33 21.40 0.47
C GLU A 386 1.01 20.88 -0.03
N LYS A 387 1.03 20.32 -1.24
CA LYS A 387 2.29 19.84 -1.84
C LYS A 387 3.28 20.99 -1.98
N PRO A 388 4.55 20.83 -1.54
CA PRO A 388 5.56 21.86 -1.69
C PRO A 388 5.83 22.10 -3.18
N VAL A 389 6.07 23.36 -3.53
CA VAL A 389 6.27 23.79 -4.93
C VAL A 389 7.67 24.33 -5.15
N GLN A 390 8.13 24.21 -6.39
CA GLN A 390 9.42 24.75 -6.81
C GLN A 390 9.41 26.28 -6.78
N GLN A 391 10.48 26.88 -6.24
CA GLN A 391 10.64 28.32 -6.14
C GLN A 391 12.10 28.72 -6.35
N SER A 392 12.33 30.01 -6.64
CA SER A 392 13.67 30.57 -6.60
C SER A 392 14.09 30.79 -5.15
N ILE A 393 15.31 30.35 -4.78
CA ILE A 393 15.84 30.44 -3.41
C ILE A 393 17.24 31.09 -3.49
N LEU A 394 17.45 32.14 -2.72
CA LEU A 394 18.73 32.80 -2.57
C LEU A 394 19.25 32.59 -1.14
N VAL A 395 20.24 31.72 -0.99
CA VAL A 395 20.91 31.48 0.29
C VAL A 395 22.11 32.43 0.38
N LYS A 396 22.19 33.24 1.43
CA LYS A 396 23.19 34.30 1.58
C LYS A 396 24.19 34.03 2.70
N ASN A 397 25.40 34.48 2.55
CA ASN A 397 26.44 34.54 3.58
C ASN A 397 26.85 33.17 4.18
N VAL A 398 26.75 32.09 3.42
CA VAL A 398 27.07 30.74 3.92
C VAL A 398 28.57 30.41 3.82
N THR A 399 29.00 29.42 4.60
CA THR A 399 30.19 28.61 4.29
C THR A 399 29.77 27.53 3.31
N LEU A 400 30.19 27.68 2.03
CA LEU A 400 29.81 26.80 0.93
C LEU A 400 30.85 25.71 0.71
N TRP A 401 30.41 24.45 0.75
CA TRP A 401 31.22 23.24 0.46
C TRP A 401 31.02 22.86 -1.01
N THR A 402 31.96 23.23 -1.86
CA THR A 402 31.72 23.13 -3.31
C THR A 402 31.89 21.72 -3.87
N ASN A 403 32.72 20.90 -3.29
CA ASN A 403 33.24 19.64 -3.87
C ASN A 403 33.90 19.82 -5.25
N GLU A 404 34.30 21.04 -5.57
CA GLU A 404 35.02 21.44 -6.79
C GLU A 404 36.40 21.95 -6.40
N LYS A 405 37.19 22.39 -7.37
CA LYS A 405 38.56 22.90 -7.16
C LYS A 405 38.63 24.10 -6.21
N ASP A 406 37.55 24.86 -6.12
CA ASP A 406 37.48 26.05 -5.28
C ASP A 406 37.40 25.74 -3.78
N GLY A 407 37.21 24.47 -3.42
CA GLY A 407 37.17 23.99 -2.05
C GLY A 407 36.01 24.56 -1.24
N ILE A 408 36.27 24.96 0.02
CA ILE A 408 35.31 25.55 0.95
C ILE A 408 35.38 27.08 0.87
N LEU A 409 34.28 27.72 0.43
CA LEU A 409 34.17 29.18 0.25
C LEU A 409 33.39 29.79 1.43
N LYS A 410 33.94 30.88 2.02
CA LYS A 410 33.27 31.60 3.12
C LYS A 410 32.52 32.83 2.62
N ASN A 411 31.43 33.19 3.31
CA ASN A 411 30.58 34.35 3.04
C ASN A 411 30.16 34.38 1.56
N THR A 412 29.59 33.29 1.11
CA THR A 412 29.20 33.07 -0.29
C THR A 412 27.70 33.02 -0.42
N ASP A 413 27.15 33.58 -1.48
CA ASP A 413 25.72 33.51 -1.80
C ASP A 413 25.51 32.48 -2.92
N VAL A 414 24.39 31.75 -2.84
CA VAL A 414 23.98 30.76 -3.85
C VAL A 414 22.55 31.03 -4.26
N LEU A 415 22.33 31.21 -5.55
CA LEU A 415 20.99 31.31 -6.15
C LEU A 415 20.57 29.96 -6.77
N LEU A 416 19.48 29.41 -6.27
CA LEU A 416 18.79 28.25 -6.83
C LEU A 416 17.59 28.73 -7.63
N LYS A 417 17.49 28.34 -8.89
CA LYS A 417 16.41 28.78 -9.80
C LYS A 417 16.05 27.69 -10.79
N ASN A 418 14.76 27.47 -11.02
CA ASN A 418 14.26 26.45 -11.94
C ASN A 418 14.83 25.04 -11.61
N GLY A 419 14.93 24.72 -10.34
CA GLY A 419 15.46 23.42 -9.87
C GLY A 419 16.97 23.24 -10.05
N LYS A 420 17.72 24.29 -10.39
CA LYS A 420 19.15 24.22 -10.67
C LYS A 420 19.94 25.23 -9.85
N ILE A 421 21.25 24.96 -9.66
CA ILE A 421 22.19 25.91 -9.15
C ILE A 421 22.42 26.93 -10.26
N ALA A 422 21.90 28.15 -10.08
CA ALA A 422 21.90 29.18 -11.12
C ALA A 422 23.10 30.11 -11.01
N LYS A 423 23.49 30.55 -9.80
CA LYS A 423 24.64 31.45 -9.57
C LYS A 423 25.32 31.14 -8.24
N ILE A 424 26.62 31.34 -8.19
CA ILE A 424 27.44 31.27 -6.97
C ILE A 424 28.29 32.52 -6.97
N GLY A 425 28.37 33.27 -5.85
CA GLY A 425 29.17 34.49 -5.77
C GLY A 425 28.90 35.27 -4.49
N LYS A 426 29.19 36.55 -4.49
CA LYS A 426 28.94 37.48 -3.39
C LYS A 426 27.95 38.56 -3.81
N ASN A 427 27.17 39.05 -2.85
CA ASN A 427 26.20 40.14 -3.06
C ASN A 427 25.18 39.84 -4.18
N LEU A 428 24.75 38.55 -4.28
CA LEU A 428 23.72 38.17 -5.25
C LEU A 428 22.38 38.76 -4.84
N SER A 429 21.55 39.07 -5.81
CA SER A 429 20.16 39.50 -5.60
C SER A 429 19.25 38.87 -6.65
N ASP A 430 18.04 38.54 -6.25
CA ASP A 430 16.91 38.13 -7.10
C ASP A 430 15.63 38.56 -6.38
N THR A 431 14.86 39.44 -6.99
CA THR A 431 13.67 40.08 -6.40
C THR A 431 12.52 39.06 -6.16
N ASN A 432 12.55 37.95 -6.90
CA ASN A 432 11.52 36.92 -6.82
C ASN A 432 11.95 35.69 -5.99
N ALA A 433 13.15 35.69 -5.41
CA ALA A 433 13.66 34.58 -4.65
C ALA A 433 13.27 34.67 -3.17
N LEU A 434 12.97 33.50 -2.57
CA LEU A 434 12.95 33.35 -1.13
C LEU A 434 14.39 33.55 -0.64
N VAL A 435 14.62 34.59 0.16
CA VAL A 435 15.95 34.85 0.73
C VAL A 435 16.09 34.11 2.06
N ILE A 436 17.16 33.32 2.19
CA ILE A 436 17.54 32.60 3.40
C ILE A 436 18.85 33.17 3.90
N ASP A 437 18.88 33.67 5.13
CA ASP A 437 20.13 34.08 5.77
C ASP A 437 20.90 32.86 6.28
N GLY A 438 22.08 32.65 5.76
CA GLY A 438 22.96 31.55 6.11
C GLY A 438 24.20 31.98 6.90
N ALA A 439 24.19 33.20 7.49
CA ALA A 439 25.32 33.66 8.30
C ALA A 439 25.64 32.66 9.43
N GLY A 440 26.90 32.22 9.50
CA GLY A 440 27.36 31.22 10.47
C GLY A 440 26.95 29.78 10.15
N LYS A 441 26.22 29.54 9.07
CA LYS A 441 25.75 28.22 8.62
C LYS A 441 26.59 27.68 7.48
N HIS A 442 26.43 26.38 7.21
CA HIS A 442 27.11 25.70 6.14
C HIS A 442 26.11 25.25 5.06
N LEU A 443 26.44 25.43 3.79
CA LEU A 443 25.64 24.93 2.69
C LEU A 443 26.43 23.87 1.93
N THR A 444 25.83 22.71 1.75
CA THR A 444 26.42 21.56 1.04
C THR A 444 25.49 21.04 -0.03
N ASN A 445 26.02 20.24 -0.97
CA ASN A 445 25.20 19.34 -1.74
C ASN A 445 24.48 18.35 -0.82
N GLY A 446 23.35 17.86 -1.25
CA GLY A 446 22.66 16.77 -0.59
C GLY A 446 23.52 15.53 -0.48
N ILE A 447 23.40 14.83 0.63
CA ILE A 447 24.01 13.52 0.82
C ILE A 447 23.37 12.53 -0.16
N ILE A 448 24.17 11.64 -0.72
CA ILE A 448 23.76 10.55 -1.59
C ILE A 448 24.10 9.24 -0.93
N ASP A 449 23.09 8.44 -0.64
CA ASP A 449 23.23 7.10 -0.10
C ASP A 449 23.27 6.08 -1.25
N GLU A 450 24.46 5.57 -1.53
CA GLU A 450 24.68 4.65 -2.66
C GLU A 450 24.05 3.26 -2.41
N HIS A 451 23.70 2.94 -1.17
CA HIS A 451 23.12 1.65 -0.81
C HIS A 451 22.04 1.79 0.26
N SER A 452 20.79 1.64 -0.13
CA SER A 452 19.65 1.77 0.78
C SER A 452 18.54 0.76 0.49
N HIS A 453 17.77 0.43 1.53
CA HIS A 453 16.58 -0.42 1.46
C HIS A 453 15.32 0.28 2.02
N ILE A 454 15.35 1.61 2.16
CA ILE A 454 14.17 2.41 2.53
C ILE A 454 13.20 2.54 1.36
N ALA A 455 11.99 3.02 1.62
CA ALA A 455 10.99 3.33 0.60
C ALA A 455 10.64 2.13 -0.31
N LEU A 456 10.59 0.92 0.22
CA LEU A 456 10.30 -0.32 -0.50
C LEU A 456 9.18 -1.11 0.18
N GLU A 457 8.32 -1.75 -0.64
CA GLU A 457 7.31 -2.71 -0.16
C GLU A 457 7.90 -4.11 0.05
N SER A 458 8.93 -4.45 -0.70
CA SER A 458 9.68 -5.69 -0.59
C SER A 458 11.13 -5.47 -0.99
N VAL A 459 12.06 -6.24 -0.42
CA VAL A 459 13.51 -6.07 -0.63
C VAL A 459 14.14 -7.23 -1.39
N ASN A 460 13.58 -8.44 -1.31
CA ASN A 460 14.13 -9.63 -1.97
C ASN A 460 13.10 -10.33 -2.85
N GLU A 461 13.60 -10.88 -3.96
CA GLU A 461 12.98 -12.01 -4.64
C GLU A 461 13.92 -13.23 -4.48
N GLY A 462 13.74 -13.95 -3.37
CA GLY A 462 14.65 -15.05 -2.97
C GLY A 462 14.31 -16.42 -3.57
N GLY A 463 13.24 -16.53 -4.35
CA GLY A 463 12.75 -17.80 -4.89
C GLY A 463 13.69 -18.49 -5.89
N HIS A 464 14.54 -17.74 -6.58
CA HIS A 464 15.54 -18.20 -7.54
C HIS A 464 16.95 -17.77 -7.13
N ASN A 465 17.97 -18.36 -7.77
CA ASN A 465 19.37 -17.95 -7.61
C ASN A 465 19.75 -16.74 -8.50
N SER A 466 18.89 -16.39 -9.44
CA SER A 466 18.91 -15.13 -10.19
C SER A 466 17.49 -14.57 -10.28
N SER A 467 17.33 -13.28 -10.05
CA SER A 467 16.09 -12.54 -10.18
C SER A 467 16.30 -11.24 -11.00
N ALA A 468 17.16 -11.33 -12.03
CA ALA A 468 17.52 -10.19 -12.88
C ALA A 468 16.33 -9.58 -13.64
N GLU A 469 15.24 -10.30 -13.81
CA GLU A 469 13.97 -9.84 -14.39
C GLU A 469 13.17 -8.92 -13.48
N ALA A 470 13.36 -9.02 -12.15
CA ALA A 470 12.67 -8.19 -11.17
C ALA A 470 13.27 -6.78 -11.10
N ARG A 471 12.46 -5.79 -10.70
CA ARG A 471 12.88 -4.37 -10.67
C ARG A 471 12.46 -3.72 -9.36
N MET A 472 13.39 -3.06 -8.67
CA MET A 472 13.10 -2.30 -7.43
C MET A 472 12.13 -1.15 -7.68
N GLN A 473 12.15 -0.55 -8.87
CA GLN A 473 11.21 0.53 -9.23
C GLN A 473 9.74 0.12 -9.17
N ASP A 474 9.43 -1.19 -9.35
CA ASP A 474 8.06 -1.70 -9.32
C ASP A 474 7.50 -1.76 -7.88
N VAL A 475 8.35 -1.66 -6.87
CA VAL A 475 7.97 -1.80 -5.44
C VAL A 475 8.30 -0.57 -4.60
N VAL A 476 8.59 0.57 -5.22
CA VAL A 476 8.83 1.82 -4.49
C VAL A 476 7.59 2.22 -3.69
N ASN A 477 7.81 2.55 -2.41
CA ASN A 477 6.81 3.09 -1.48
C ASN A 477 7.26 4.47 -0.96
N PRO A 478 6.79 5.56 -1.53
CA PRO A 478 7.19 6.91 -1.12
C PRO A 478 6.55 7.36 0.22
N GLU A 479 5.68 6.55 0.81
CA GLU A 479 5.03 6.80 2.10
C GLU A 479 5.73 6.06 3.25
N ASP A 480 6.88 5.42 3.00
CA ASP A 480 7.72 4.92 4.08
C ASP A 480 8.31 6.07 4.89
N ILE A 481 8.00 6.13 6.20
CA ILE A 481 8.49 7.17 7.12
C ILE A 481 10.02 7.25 7.17
N SER A 482 10.72 6.16 6.83
CA SER A 482 12.19 6.16 6.75
C SER A 482 12.69 7.14 5.70
N LEU A 483 11.93 7.36 4.60
CA LEU A 483 12.25 8.38 3.60
C LEU A 483 12.30 9.78 4.24
N TYR A 484 11.29 10.18 5.04
CA TYR A 484 11.25 11.47 5.71
C TYR A 484 12.36 11.60 6.75
N ARG A 485 12.61 10.54 7.53
CA ARG A 485 13.66 10.53 8.56
C ARG A 485 15.05 10.64 7.95
N THR A 486 15.29 9.98 6.83
CA THR A 486 16.54 10.04 6.07
C THR A 486 16.73 11.42 5.43
N LEU A 487 15.66 11.99 4.86
CA LEU A 487 15.62 13.35 4.36
C LEU A 487 16.00 14.36 5.45
N ALA A 488 15.45 14.24 6.66
CA ALA A 488 15.79 15.09 7.81
C ALA A 488 17.28 14.98 8.22
N GLY A 489 17.95 13.90 7.87
CA GLY A 489 19.40 13.70 8.02
C GLY A 489 20.24 14.34 6.91
N GLY A 490 19.62 15.02 5.94
CA GLY A 490 20.33 15.69 4.83
C GLY A 490 20.56 14.83 3.60
N VAL A 491 19.98 13.64 3.52
CA VAL A 491 20.06 12.78 2.34
C VAL A 491 19.00 13.26 1.30
N THR A 492 19.43 13.48 0.08
CA THR A 492 18.54 13.91 -1.01
C THR A 492 18.32 12.83 -2.06
N THR A 493 19.24 11.88 -2.17
CA THR A 493 19.22 10.84 -3.19
C THR A 493 19.64 9.51 -2.59
N SER A 494 18.96 8.42 -2.96
CA SER A 494 19.33 7.07 -2.54
C SER A 494 19.23 6.09 -3.71
N GLN A 495 20.16 5.13 -3.79
CA GLN A 495 20.03 3.96 -4.64
C GLN A 495 19.32 2.87 -3.85
N LEU A 496 18.17 2.43 -4.36
CA LEU A 496 17.38 1.34 -3.81
C LEU A 496 17.82 0.02 -4.42
N LEU A 497 18.33 -0.85 -3.57
CA LEU A 497 18.91 -2.11 -3.97
C LEU A 497 18.04 -3.30 -3.52
N HIS A 498 18.10 -4.36 -4.31
CA HIS A 498 17.66 -5.68 -3.88
C HIS A 498 18.50 -6.14 -2.69
N GLY A 499 17.95 -6.84 -1.73
CA GLY A 499 18.68 -7.46 -0.66
C GLY A 499 19.70 -8.51 -1.18
N SER A 500 20.46 -9.12 -0.29
CA SER A 500 21.53 -10.03 -0.69
C SER A 500 21.12 -11.52 -0.68
N ALA A 501 19.83 -11.82 -0.99
CA ALA A 501 19.36 -13.20 -0.98
C ALA A 501 19.85 -14.06 -2.15
N ASN A 502 20.21 -13.47 -3.29
CA ASN A 502 20.59 -14.15 -4.52
C ASN A 502 21.98 -13.70 -5.00
N PRO A 503 22.75 -14.57 -5.66
CA PRO A 503 23.97 -14.14 -6.36
C PRO A 503 23.67 -13.04 -7.39
N ILE A 504 22.63 -13.21 -8.19
CA ILE A 504 22.13 -12.22 -9.13
C ILE A 504 20.76 -11.75 -8.63
N GLY A 505 20.70 -10.54 -8.10
CA GLY A 505 19.48 -9.92 -7.59
C GLY A 505 18.74 -9.10 -8.64
N ALA A 506 17.83 -8.21 -8.17
CA ALA A 506 16.98 -7.41 -9.05
C ALA A 506 17.67 -6.14 -9.56
N GLN A 507 17.08 -5.56 -10.60
CA GLN A 507 17.45 -4.25 -11.15
C GLN A 507 17.15 -3.16 -10.12
N SER A 508 18.13 -2.28 -9.89
CA SER A 508 18.06 -1.21 -8.88
C SER A 508 17.22 -0.01 -9.38
N ALA A 509 16.82 0.84 -8.44
CA ALA A 509 16.25 2.14 -8.73
C ALA A 509 17.01 3.24 -8.00
N ILE A 510 17.09 4.44 -8.56
CA ILE A 510 17.64 5.62 -7.89
C ILE A 510 16.49 6.61 -7.68
N ILE A 511 16.33 7.07 -6.45
CA ILE A 511 15.27 8.00 -6.07
C ILE A 511 15.82 9.30 -5.52
N LYS A 512 15.07 10.39 -5.68
CA LYS A 512 15.18 11.61 -4.88
C LYS A 512 14.15 11.56 -3.74
N LEU A 513 14.55 11.95 -2.55
CA LEU A 513 13.72 11.80 -1.34
C LEU A 513 12.61 12.86 -1.28
N LYS A 514 11.74 12.90 -2.28
CA LYS A 514 10.62 13.84 -2.42
C LYS A 514 9.41 13.39 -1.60
N TRP A 515 9.43 13.66 -0.30
CA TRP A 515 8.35 13.30 0.60
C TRP A 515 6.99 13.83 0.13
N GLY A 516 5.95 12.99 0.18
CA GLY A 516 4.60 13.33 -0.26
C GLY A 516 4.32 13.15 -1.75
N SER A 517 5.33 12.81 -2.55
CA SER A 517 5.22 12.56 -3.98
C SER A 517 4.71 11.14 -4.30
N LEU A 518 4.45 10.87 -5.58
CA LEU A 518 4.10 9.54 -6.09
C LEU A 518 5.34 8.69 -6.39
N PRO A 519 5.23 7.36 -6.51
CA PRO A 519 6.35 6.49 -6.84
C PRO A 519 7.13 6.95 -8.09
N GLU A 520 6.44 7.30 -9.18
CA GLU A 520 7.06 7.78 -10.42
C GLU A 520 7.69 9.18 -10.32
N GLU A 521 7.32 9.97 -9.30
CA GLU A 521 7.86 11.31 -9.07
C GLU A 521 9.16 11.28 -8.27
N VAL A 522 9.35 10.26 -7.41
CA VAL A 522 10.58 10.08 -6.64
C VAL A 522 11.67 9.40 -7.45
N ILE A 523 11.33 8.51 -8.39
CA ILE A 523 12.28 7.82 -9.25
C ILE A 523 12.91 8.80 -10.23
N ILE A 524 14.25 8.83 -10.31
CA ILE A 524 14.98 9.67 -11.28
C ILE A 524 14.68 9.17 -12.68
N LYS A 525 14.14 10.05 -13.53
CA LYS A 525 13.86 9.73 -14.93
C LYS A 525 15.15 9.53 -15.73
N ASN A 526 15.15 8.53 -16.63
CA ASN A 526 16.32 8.20 -17.47
C ASN A 526 17.61 7.97 -16.65
N GLN A 527 17.48 7.44 -15.45
CA GLN A 527 18.62 7.10 -14.60
C GLN A 527 19.52 6.05 -15.25
N PRO A 528 20.82 6.04 -14.93
CA PRO A 528 21.71 4.95 -15.29
C PRO A 528 21.17 3.62 -14.74
N LYS A 529 21.28 2.56 -15.53
CA LYS A 529 20.72 1.26 -15.19
C LYS A 529 21.66 0.48 -14.28
N PHE A 530 21.18 0.04 -13.14
CA PHE A 530 21.94 -0.78 -12.19
C PHE A 530 21.27 -2.11 -11.90
N ILE A 531 22.03 -3.04 -11.35
CA ILE A 531 21.57 -4.32 -10.83
C ILE A 531 22.36 -4.68 -9.58
N LYS A 532 21.70 -5.30 -8.60
CA LYS A 532 22.35 -5.83 -7.40
C LYS A 532 22.89 -7.23 -7.66
N PHE A 533 24.20 -7.44 -7.38
CA PHE A 533 24.80 -8.74 -7.21
C PHE A 533 25.16 -8.96 -5.75
N ALA A 534 25.39 -10.19 -5.35
CA ALA A 534 25.80 -10.50 -3.99
C ALA A 534 26.74 -11.70 -3.90
N LEU A 535 27.68 -11.60 -2.97
CA LEU A 535 28.65 -12.61 -2.57
C LEU A 535 28.41 -12.99 -1.10
N GLY A 536 29.21 -13.87 -0.55
CA GLY A 536 29.27 -14.15 0.87
C GLY A 536 28.25 -15.17 1.38
N GLU A 537 27.96 -15.05 2.67
CA GLU A 537 27.13 -16.00 3.40
C GLU A 537 25.64 -15.89 3.02
N ASN A 538 25.13 -14.69 2.73
CA ASN A 538 23.71 -14.45 2.53
C ASN A 538 23.15 -15.17 1.30
N VAL A 539 23.93 -15.28 0.22
CA VAL A 539 23.51 -15.95 -1.03
C VAL A 539 23.54 -17.46 -0.97
N LYS A 540 24.23 -18.03 0.03
CA LYS A 540 24.25 -19.47 0.29
C LYS A 540 23.02 -19.85 1.09
N GLN A 541 22.08 -20.51 0.49
CA GLN A 541 20.85 -20.90 1.17
C GLN A 541 21.06 -21.79 2.40
N SER A 542 22.23 -22.43 2.52
CA SER A 542 22.62 -23.20 3.70
C SER A 542 22.57 -22.40 5.01
N ASN A 543 22.59 -21.07 4.95
CA ASN A 543 22.56 -20.19 6.12
C ASN A 543 21.13 -19.68 6.47
N TRP A 544 20.11 -20.07 5.72
CA TRP A 544 18.73 -19.55 5.91
C TRP A 544 17.93 -20.35 6.96
N GLY A 545 18.57 -21.18 7.75
CA GLY A 545 17.91 -22.04 8.72
C GLY A 545 17.27 -23.29 8.08
N ASN A 546 16.31 -23.90 8.77
CA ASN A 546 15.59 -25.08 8.31
C ASN A 546 14.54 -24.68 7.26
N SER A 547 14.95 -24.56 6.01
CA SER A 547 14.05 -24.33 4.88
C SER A 547 13.71 -25.68 4.23
N GLU A 548 12.43 -25.95 3.99
CA GLU A 548 11.98 -27.13 3.22
C GLU A 548 12.41 -27.05 1.75
N ASN A 549 12.65 -25.85 1.24
CA ASN A 549 13.04 -25.58 -0.14
C ASN A 549 14.52 -25.21 -0.24
N VAL A 550 15.38 -26.19 -0.31
CA VAL A 550 16.82 -25.97 -0.49
C VAL A 550 17.12 -25.73 -1.97
N ARG A 551 17.71 -24.59 -2.30
CA ARG A 551 18.17 -24.27 -3.67
C ARG A 551 19.69 -24.09 -3.75
N PHE A 552 20.25 -24.28 -4.95
CA PHE A 552 21.61 -23.89 -5.28
C PHE A 552 21.74 -22.34 -5.32
N PRO A 553 22.86 -21.73 -4.87
CA PRO A 553 24.10 -22.38 -4.37
C PRO A 553 24.09 -22.62 -2.86
N GLN A 554 24.92 -23.57 -2.40
CA GLN A 554 25.14 -23.86 -0.97
C GLN A 554 26.57 -23.51 -0.52
N THR A 555 27.44 -23.15 -1.44
CA THR A 555 28.86 -22.86 -1.21
C THR A 555 29.31 -21.65 -2.01
N ARG A 556 30.45 -21.04 -1.63
CA ARG A 556 31.09 -19.97 -2.40
C ARG A 556 31.48 -20.37 -3.80
N MET A 557 31.92 -21.62 -3.99
CA MET A 557 32.18 -22.20 -5.33
C MET A 557 30.91 -22.26 -6.17
N GLY A 558 29.77 -22.60 -5.55
CA GLY A 558 28.47 -22.58 -6.22
C GLY A 558 28.04 -21.19 -6.64
N VAL A 559 28.41 -20.15 -5.89
CA VAL A 559 28.13 -18.75 -6.26
C VAL A 559 28.85 -18.37 -7.55
N GLU A 560 30.14 -18.74 -7.68
CA GLU A 560 30.91 -18.56 -8.92
C GLU A 560 30.22 -19.28 -10.09
N GLN A 561 29.79 -20.53 -9.87
CA GLN A 561 29.11 -21.32 -10.91
C GLN A 561 27.80 -20.66 -11.38
N VAL A 562 27.03 -20.03 -10.49
CA VAL A 562 25.83 -19.26 -10.89
C VAL A 562 26.21 -18.17 -11.88
N TYR A 563 27.20 -17.34 -11.56
CA TYR A 563 27.63 -16.27 -12.46
C TYR A 563 28.11 -16.83 -13.82
N MET A 564 28.92 -17.87 -13.78
CA MET A 564 29.44 -18.50 -14.99
C MET A 564 28.33 -19.06 -15.90
N ASP A 565 27.32 -19.73 -15.34
CA ASP A 565 26.21 -20.30 -16.10
C ASP A 565 25.36 -19.18 -16.73
N TYR A 566 24.93 -18.23 -15.93
CA TYR A 566 24.04 -17.19 -16.42
C TYR A 566 24.68 -16.26 -17.46
N PHE A 567 25.94 -15.88 -17.30
CA PHE A 567 26.63 -15.10 -18.33
C PHE A 567 26.94 -15.87 -19.57
N THR A 568 27.16 -17.19 -19.48
CA THR A 568 27.29 -18.08 -20.67
C THR A 568 25.97 -18.07 -21.44
N ARG A 569 24.86 -18.34 -20.79
CA ARG A 569 23.51 -18.31 -21.38
C ARG A 569 23.17 -16.93 -21.98
N ALA A 570 23.47 -15.84 -21.26
CA ALA A 570 23.24 -14.49 -21.75
C ALA A 570 24.03 -14.19 -23.01
N LYS A 571 25.30 -14.63 -23.09
CA LYS A 571 26.12 -14.48 -24.27
C LYS A 571 25.57 -15.27 -25.46
N GLU A 572 25.19 -16.52 -25.27
CA GLU A 572 24.56 -17.35 -26.30
C GLU A 572 23.25 -16.72 -26.81
N TYR A 573 22.44 -16.20 -25.92
CA TYR A 573 21.20 -15.47 -26.25
C TYR A 573 21.46 -14.21 -27.08
N ASP A 574 22.46 -13.42 -26.71
CA ASP A 574 22.87 -12.20 -27.44
C ASP A 574 23.45 -12.55 -28.83
N ASP A 575 24.25 -13.61 -28.93
CA ASP A 575 24.81 -14.10 -30.19
C ASP A 575 23.70 -14.53 -31.18
N LEU A 576 22.64 -15.20 -30.70
CA LEU A 576 21.48 -15.55 -31.52
C LEU A 576 20.75 -14.29 -32.01
N LYS A 577 20.53 -13.32 -31.14
CA LYS A 577 19.92 -12.01 -31.50
C LYS A 577 20.74 -11.26 -32.54
N LYS A 578 22.05 -11.19 -32.37
CA LYS A 578 22.99 -10.52 -33.31
C LYS A 578 23.00 -11.20 -34.68
N LYS A 579 22.74 -12.51 -34.74
CA LYS A 579 22.60 -13.29 -36.01
C LYS A 579 21.21 -13.11 -36.64
N GLY A 580 20.29 -12.34 -36.02
CA GLY A 580 18.92 -12.18 -36.52
C GLY A 580 18.02 -13.40 -36.34
N ILE A 581 18.41 -14.37 -35.52
CA ILE A 581 17.60 -15.54 -35.21
C ILE A 581 16.51 -15.15 -34.23
N PRO A 582 15.23 -15.41 -34.54
CA PRO A 582 14.15 -15.14 -33.61
C PRO A 582 14.31 -15.90 -32.29
N VAL A 583 14.31 -15.21 -31.18
CA VAL A 583 14.38 -15.79 -29.84
C VAL A 583 13.22 -15.32 -28.97
N ARG A 584 12.75 -16.16 -28.08
CA ARG A 584 11.78 -15.77 -27.05
C ARG A 584 12.43 -14.68 -26.18
N LYS A 585 11.70 -13.57 -25.94
CA LYS A 585 12.17 -12.53 -25.04
C LYS A 585 12.23 -13.06 -23.62
N ASP A 586 13.44 -13.14 -23.08
CA ASP A 586 13.73 -13.59 -21.72
C ASP A 586 14.23 -12.39 -20.92
N LEU A 587 13.39 -11.89 -19.97
CA LEU A 587 13.68 -10.65 -19.23
C LEU A 587 14.91 -10.78 -18.34
N GLU A 588 15.21 -11.98 -17.86
CA GLU A 588 16.40 -12.26 -17.07
C GLU A 588 17.66 -12.16 -17.92
N LEU A 589 17.68 -12.86 -19.06
CA LEU A 589 18.82 -12.83 -19.99
C LEU A 589 18.99 -11.45 -20.66
N GLU A 590 17.91 -10.76 -21.02
CA GLU A 590 17.98 -9.38 -21.55
C GLU A 590 18.74 -8.46 -20.59
N THR A 591 18.47 -8.57 -19.29
CA THR A 591 19.15 -7.76 -18.26
C THR A 591 20.64 -8.08 -18.18
N LEU A 592 21.05 -9.34 -18.31
CA LEU A 592 22.45 -9.75 -18.30
C LEU A 592 23.17 -9.37 -19.59
N VAL A 593 22.48 -9.40 -20.73
CA VAL A 593 23.00 -8.90 -22.01
C VAL A 593 23.31 -7.40 -21.92
N GLU A 594 22.46 -6.59 -21.23
CA GLU A 594 22.76 -5.18 -21.00
C GLU A 594 24.09 -4.99 -20.23
N ILE A 595 24.44 -5.90 -19.31
CA ILE A 595 25.72 -5.86 -18.58
C ILE A 595 26.89 -6.16 -19.53
N ILE A 596 26.81 -7.24 -20.31
CA ILE A 596 27.84 -7.62 -21.29
C ILE A 596 28.11 -6.47 -22.30
N ASN A 597 27.05 -5.78 -22.70
CA ASN A 597 27.11 -4.64 -23.63
C ASN A 597 27.37 -3.29 -22.94
N SER A 598 27.77 -3.25 -21.66
CA SER A 598 28.08 -2.04 -20.87
C SER A 598 26.94 -1.02 -20.79
N GLN A 599 25.69 -1.48 -20.84
CA GLN A 599 24.48 -0.66 -20.74
C GLN A 599 23.86 -0.69 -19.33
N ARG A 600 24.33 -1.60 -18.49
CA ARG A 600 23.91 -1.75 -17.10
C ARG A 600 25.10 -2.00 -16.19
N PHE A 601 25.07 -1.39 -15.02
CA PHE A 601 26.16 -1.39 -14.05
C PHE A 601 25.85 -2.31 -12.86
N ILE A 602 26.87 -2.97 -12.30
CA ILE A 602 26.74 -3.89 -11.18
C ILE A 602 27.13 -3.19 -9.88
N THR A 603 26.24 -3.20 -8.90
CA THR A 603 26.54 -2.93 -7.49
C THR A 603 26.52 -4.25 -6.73
N CYS A 604 27.63 -4.65 -6.14
CA CYS A 604 27.80 -5.99 -5.57
C CYS A 604 28.06 -5.97 -4.05
N HIS A 605 27.15 -6.61 -3.29
CA HIS A 605 27.37 -6.98 -1.88
C HIS A 605 28.64 -7.80 -1.74
N SER A 606 29.55 -7.40 -0.85
CA SER A 606 30.84 -8.05 -0.74
C SER A 606 31.54 -7.76 0.59
N TYR A 607 32.19 -8.78 1.16
CA TYR A 607 32.99 -8.65 2.37
C TYR A 607 34.41 -9.20 2.18
N VAL A 608 34.53 -10.45 1.71
CA VAL A 608 35.75 -11.24 1.74
C VAL A 608 36.54 -11.10 0.44
N GLN A 609 37.86 -10.86 0.57
CA GLN A 609 38.77 -10.57 -0.55
C GLN A 609 38.79 -11.64 -1.64
N THR A 610 38.67 -12.91 -1.26
CA THR A 610 38.73 -14.02 -2.23
C THR A 610 37.54 -14.01 -3.18
N GLU A 611 36.36 -13.70 -2.69
CA GLU A 611 35.13 -13.58 -3.47
C GLU A 611 35.11 -12.34 -4.34
N ILE A 612 35.60 -11.20 -3.82
CA ILE A 612 35.80 -9.96 -4.57
C ILE A 612 36.69 -10.23 -5.79
N ASN A 613 37.83 -10.88 -5.56
CA ASN A 613 38.75 -11.21 -6.63
C ASN A 613 38.15 -12.24 -7.63
N MET A 614 37.38 -13.20 -7.15
CA MET A 614 36.67 -14.17 -7.98
C MET A 614 35.72 -13.46 -8.95
N LEU A 615 34.85 -12.54 -8.46
CA LEU A 615 33.90 -11.87 -9.32
C LEU A 615 34.56 -10.94 -10.34
N MET A 616 35.67 -10.28 -10.00
CA MET A 616 36.47 -9.52 -10.98
C MET A 616 36.97 -10.42 -12.11
N LYS A 617 37.45 -11.62 -11.80
CA LYS A 617 37.89 -12.59 -12.83
C LYS A 617 36.77 -13.12 -13.72
N VAL A 618 35.58 -13.35 -13.13
CA VAL A 618 34.38 -13.67 -13.92
C VAL A 618 34.03 -12.52 -14.88
N ALA A 619 34.04 -11.28 -14.39
CA ALA A 619 33.78 -10.11 -15.20
C ALA A 619 34.77 -9.97 -16.37
N GLU A 620 36.07 -10.16 -16.09
CA GLU A 620 37.14 -10.16 -17.12
C GLU A 620 36.94 -11.22 -18.17
N LYS A 621 36.52 -12.44 -17.76
CA LYS A 621 36.26 -13.56 -18.70
C LYS A 621 35.14 -13.24 -19.71
N PHE A 622 34.09 -12.52 -19.26
CA PHE A 622 32.95 -12.14 -20.11
C PHE A 622 33.07 -10.73 -20.68
N ASN A 623 34.21 -10.05 -20.45
CA ASN A 623 34.54 -8.72 -20.96
C ASN A 623 33.57 -7.62 -20.48
N PHE A 624 33.17 -7.68 -19.21
CA PHE A 624 32.47 -6.60 -18.54
C PHE A 624 33.24 -6.17 -17.27
N ARG A 625 32.78 -5.13 -16.60
CA ARG A 625 33.38 -4.60 -15.37
C ARG A 625 32.34 -4.52 -14.25
N VAL A 626 32.73 -4.91 -13.03
CA VAL A 626 31.97 -4.59 -11.83
C VAL A 626 32.07 -3.08 -11.58
N ASN A 627 30.97 -2.38 -11.37
CA ASN A 627 30.99 -0.94 -11.17
C ASN A 627 31.36 -0.57 -9.73
N THR A 628 30.73 -1.20 -8.76
CA THR A 628 30.93 -0.91 -7.34
C THR A 628 30.83 -2.17 -6.50
N PHE A 629 31.80 -2.42 -5.66
CA PHE A 629 31.64 -3.33 -4.52
C PHE A 629 31.10 -2.54 -3.34
N THR A 630 29.89 -2.89 -2.89
CA THR A 630 29.23 -2.17 -1.81
C THR A 630 29.43 -2.85 -0.47
N HIS A 631 29.49 -2.04 0.62
CA HIS A 631 29.93 -2.39 1.98
C HIS A 631 31.12 -3.37 2.03
N ILE A 632 32.06 -3.12 1.12
CA ILE A 632 33.28 -3.90 0.97
C ILE A 632 34.18 -3.71 2.20
N LEU A 633 34.34 -4.74 3.03
CA LEU A 633 35.09 -4.63 4.28
C LEU A 633 36.57 -5.06 4.14
N GLU A 634 36.89 -6.01 3.28
CA GLU A 634 38.27 -6.41 2.99
C GLU A 634 38.84 -5.77 1.71
N GLY A 635 38.27 -4.65 1.25
CA GLY A 635 38.75 -3.96 0.06
C GLY A 635 40.21 -3.52 0.15
N TYR A 636 40.66 -3.14 1.34
CA TYR A 636 42.07 -2.75 1.61
C TYR A 636 43.05 -3.88 1.26
N LYS A 637 42.65 -5.16 1.32
CA LYS A 637 43.50 -6.31 1.01
C LYS A 637 43.71 -6.53 -0.49
N VAL A 638 42.79 -6.03 -1.32
CA VAL A 638 42.79 -6.25 -2.80
C VAL A 638 42.69 -4.93 -3.58
N ALA A 639 43.01 -3.81 -2.92
CA ALA A 639 42.86 -2.48 -3.49
C ALA A 639 43.68 -2.25 -4.78
N ASP A 640 44.86 -2.86 -4.90
CA ASP A 640 45.68 -2.85 -6.10
C ASP A 640 44.94 -3.51 -7.29
N LYS A 641 44.32 -4.66 -7.09
CA LYS A 641 43.53 -5.39 -8.10
C LYS A 641 42.26 -4.62 -8.45
N MET A 642 41.60 -4.04 -7.46
CA MET A 642 40.42 -3.21 -7.66
C MET A 642 40.75 -1.99 -8.53
N LYS A 643 41.89 -1.34 -8.24
CA LYS A 643 42.40 -0.22 -9.04
C LYS A 643 42.68 -0.64 -10.49
N ALA A 644 43.31 -1.79 -10.69
CA ALA A 644 43.61 -2.34 -12.03
C ALA A 644 42.33 -2.68 -12.79
N HIS A 645 41.33 -3.27 -12.12
CA HIS A 645 40.01 -3.56 -12.69
C HIS A 645 39.21 -2.31 -12.99
N GLY A 646 39.48 -1.20 -12.28
CA GLY A 646 38.76 0.07 -12.42
C GLY A 646 37.41 0.09 -11.69
N VAL A 647 37.20 -0.74 -10.65
CA VAL A 647 36.01 -0.81 -9.84
C VAL A 647 36.03 0.25 -8.73
N GLY A 648 34.87 0.82 -8.42
CA GLY A 648 34.67 1.66 -7.26
C GLY A 648 34.33 0.85 -5.99
N ALA A 649 34.28 1.54 -4.87
CA ALA A 649 34.02 0.93 -3.56
C ALA A 649 33.00 1.76 -2.79
N SER A 650 32.19 1.10 -2.01
CA SER A 650 31.36 1.69 -0.96
C SER A 650 31.53 0.85 0.29
N THR A 651 31.70 1.47 1.47
CA THR A 651 32.02 0.75 2.70
C THR A 651 31.26 1.32 3.89
N PHE A 652 31.25 0.59 5.00
CA PHE A 652 30.86 1.12 6.30
C PHE A 652 32.07 1.86 6.94
N ALA A 653 31.77 2.83 7.81
CA ALA A 653 32.80 3.57 8.50
C ALA A 653 33.44 2.74 9.61
N ASP A 654 32.65 2.04 10.43
CA ASP A 654 33.09 1.29 11.58
C ASP A 654 32.22 0.09 11.97
N TRP A 655 31.48 -0.47 11.03
CA TRP A 655 30.73 -1.70 11.24
C TRP A 655 31.64 -2.91 11.11
N TRP A 656 32.24 -3.31 12.22
CA TRP A 656 33.07 -4.50 12.28
C TRP A 656 32.56 -5.49 13.34
N ALA A 657 32.91 -6.76 13.17
CA ALA A 657 32.70 -7.84 14.14
C ALA A 657 31.25 -8.11 14.55
N PHE A 658 30.24 -7.65 13.76
CA PHE A 658 28.85 -7.97 14.02
C PHE A 658 28.46 -9.38 13.52
N LYS A 659 29.27 -9.98 12.68
CA LYS A 659 29.23 -11.38 12.26
C LYS A 659 30.63 -11.87 11.90
N TYR A 660 30.83 -13.21 11.87
CA TYR A 660 32.14 -13.80 11.61
C TYR A 660 32.76 -13.39 10.27
N GLU A 661 31.95 -13.32 9.21
CA GLU A 661 32.38 -12.96 7.86
C GLU A 661 33.06 -11.58 7.75
N VAL A 662 32.86 -10.71 8.73
CA VAL A 662 33.41 -9.36 8.76
C VAL A 662 34.47 -9.15 9.86
N ASN A 663 35.08 -10.24 10.35
CA ASN A 663 36.07 -10.21 11.41
C ASN A 663 37.35 -9.43 11.08
N ASP A 664 37.67 -9.33 9.77
CA ASP A 664 38.85 -8.60 9.28
C ASP A 664 38.52 -7.15 8.82
N ALA A 665 37.35 -6.64 9.15
CA ALA A 665 36.99 -5.25 8.88
C ALA A 665 37.86 -4.31 9.72
N ILE A 666 38.32 -3.21 9.11
CA ILE A 666 39.12 -2.19 9.77
C ILE A 666 38.60 -0.79 9.49
N PRO A 667 38.74 0.15 10.43
CA PRO A 667 38.24 1.53 10.27
C PRO A 667 38.99 2.36 9.22
N TYR A 668 40.19 1.91 8.80
CA TYR A 668 41.03 2.59 7.83
C TYR A 668 40.67 2.25 6.38
N ASN A 669 39.78 1.30 6.13
CA ASN A 669 39.47 0.71 4.81
C ASN A 669 39.15 1.80 3.76
N ALA A 670 38.25 2.73 4.07
CA ALA A 670 37.88 3.82 3.17
C ALA A 670 39.10 4.69 2.78
N SER A 671 39.90 5.09 3.73
CA SER A 671 41.05 5.96 3.51
C SER A 671 42.16 5.25 2.72
N ILE A 672 42.42 3.97 2.99
CA ILE A 672 43.43 3.19 2.24
C ILE A 672 43.02 3.08 0.77
N MET A 673 41.80 2.68 0.48
CA MET A 673 41.32 2.58 -0.90
C MET A 673 41.30 3.94 -1.60
N ASN A 674 40.87 5.01 -0.91
CA ASN A 674 40.86 6.36 -1.48
C ASN A 674 42.30 6.86 -1.79
N SER A 675 43.28 6.58 -0.91
CA SER A 675 44.70 6.98 -1.12
C SER A 675 45.31 6.31 -2.36
N LEU A 676 44.83 5.16 -2.73
CA LEU A 676 45.24 4.46 -3.96
C LEU A 676 44.47 4.96 -5.22
N GLY A 677 43.57 5.94 -5.06
CA GLY A 677 42.82 6.57 -6.12
C GLY A 677 41.62 5.77 -6.60
N ILE A 678 41.08 4.87 -5.77
CA ILE A 678 39.78 4.24 -5.97
C ILE A 678 38.71 5.26 -5.57
N THR A 679 37.63 5.38 -6.33
CA THR A 679 36.46 6.17 -5.90
C THR A 679 35.75 5.42 -4.78
N VAL A 680 35.76 5.99 -3.58
CA VAL A 680 35.19 5.38 -2.38
C VAL A 680 34.02 6.20 -1.86
N ALA A 681 32.92 5.52 -1.51
CA ALA A 681 31.78 6.09 -0.80
C ALA A 681 31.61 5.42 0.58
N ILE A 682 30.79 6.06 1.43
CA ILE A 682 30.22 5.47 2.65
C ILE A 682 28.72 5.39 2.45
N ASN A 683 28.13 4.22 2.72
CA ASN A 683 26.72 3.93 2.60
C ASN A 683 26.09 3.53 3.94
N SER A 684 24.76 3.43 3.95
CA SER A 684 24.03 3.09 5.18
C SER A 684 23.70 1.61 5.32
N ASP A 685 23.13 0.99 4.31
CA ASP A 685 22.49 -0.34 4.38
C ASP A 685 21.46 -0.48 5.53
N ASP A 686 21.14 0.60 6.21
CA ASP A 686 20.32 0.62 7.42
C ASP A 686 19.51 1.92 7.53
N ALA A 687 18.20 1.81 7.80
CA ALA A 687 17.30 2.96 7.87
C ALA A 687 17.59 3.94 9.02
N GLU A 688 18.27 3.50 10.07
CA GLU A 688 18.68 4.36 11.18
C GLU A 688 20.04 5.02 10.91
N MET A 689 20.96 4.31 10.28
CA MET A 689 22.26 4.87 9.87
C MET A 689 22.11 5.89 8.75
N SER A 690 21.17 5.70 7.83
CA SER A 690 20.95 6.61 6.71
C SER A 690 20.70 8.06 7.15
N ARG A 691 20.18 8.28 8.35
CA ARG A 691 19.93 9.61 8.93
C ARG A 691 21.17 10.35 9.39
N ARG A 692 22.33 9.71 9.44
CA ARG A 692 23.57 10.25 10.03
C ARG A 692 24.80 9.99 9.18
N LEU A 693 24.66 9.85 7.89
CA LEU A 693 25.78 9.62 6.98
C LEU A 693 26.84 10.72 7.03
N ASN A 694 26.47 11.95 7.38
CA ASN A 694 27.41 13.02 7.69
C ASN A 694 28.38 12.67 8.82
N GLN A 695 27.88 12.00 9.88
CA GLN A 695 28.70 11.56 11.00
C GLN A 695 29.55 10.32 10.63
N GLU A 696 28.99 9.43 9.82
CA GLU A 696 29.74 8.28 9.30
C GLU A 696 30.93 8.72 8.44
N ALA A 697 30.75 9.72 7.57
CA ALA A 697 31.83 10.31 6.79
C ALA A 697 32.95 10.90 7.67
N SER A 698 32.58 11.58 8.78
CA SER A 698 33.51 12.21 9.68
C SER A 698 34.48 11.22 10.36
N LYS A 699 34.09 9.95 10.52
CA LYS A 699 34.94 8.91 11.12
C LYS A 699 36.20 8.65 10.29
N SER A 700 36.15 8.84 8.97
CA SER A 700 37.31 8.70 8.08
C SER A 700 38.40 9.78 8.35
N MET A 701 38.02 10.94 8.88
CA MET A 701 38.98 11.93 9.36
C MET A 701 39.69 11.40 10.61
N LYS A 702 38.92 10.84 11.56
CA LYS A 702 39.43 10.35 12.82
C LYS A 702 40.36 9.14 12.65
N TYR A 703 39.95 8.17 11.87
CA TYR A 703 40.69 6.91 11.68
C TYR A 703 41.69 6.99 10.54
N GLY A 704 41.33 7.61 9.41
CA GLY A 704 42.12 7.62 8.18
C GLY A 704 42.91 8.90 7.94
N ASN A 705 42.83 9.90 8.83
CA ASN A 705 43.44 11.23 8.67
C ASN A 705 43.10 11.90 7.33
N MET A 706 41.85 11.66 6.83
CA MET A 706 41.35 12.32 5.60
C MET A 706 41.10 13.80 5.86
N SER A 707 41.24 14.63 4.82
CA SER A 707 40.80 16.03 4.88
C SER A 707 39.27 16.12 5.06
N GLU A 708 38.78 17.26 5.61
CA GLU A 708 37.33 17.50 5.71
C GLU A 708 36.65 17.41 4.34
N GLU A 709 37.28 17.97 3.31
CA GLU A 709 36.71 17.95 1.96
C GLU A 709 36.61 16.53 1.37
N ASP A 710 37.68 15.72 1.56
CA ASP A 710 37.68 14.36 1.05
C ASP A 710 36.71 13.46 1.82
N ALA A 711 36.63 13.65 3.16
CA ALA A 711 35.66 12.96 3.99
C ALA A 711 34.21 13.30 3.55
N TRP A 712 33.93 14.58 3.25
CA TRP A 712 32.61 14.98 2.77
C TRP A 712 32.26 14.42 1.37
N LYS A 713 33.26 14.26 0.48
CA LYS A 713 33.05 13.62 -0.82
C LYS A 713 32.64 12.16 -0.71
N LEU A 714 32.97 11.45 0.37
CA LEU A 714 32.57 10.04 0.58
C LEU A 714 31.05 9.84 0.60
N VAL A 715 30.29 10.88 0.93
CA VAL A 715 28.81 10.82 1.01
C VAL A 715 28.14 11.79 0.03
N THR A 716 28.87 12.41 -0.89
CA THR A 716 28.31 13.38 -1.85
C THR A 716 28.83 13.15 -3.27
N LEU A 717 30.01 13.63 -3.62
CA LEU A 717 30.54 13.55 -4.99
C LEU A 717 30.94 12.11 -5.38
N ASN A 718 31.52 11.35 -4.47
CA ASN A 718 31.96 9.99 -4.79
C ASN A 718 30.79 9.06 -5.09
N PRO A 719 29.72 8.98 -4.25
CA PRO A 719 28.55 8.20 -4.62
C PRO A 719 27.87 8.74 -5.90
N ALA A 720 27.87 10.06 -6.18
CA ALA A 720 27.39 10.57 -7.45
C ALA A 720 28.17 10.00 -8.64
N LYS A 721 29.51 9.88 -8.52
CA LYS A 721 30.37 9.24 -9.55
C LYS A 721 30.09 7.75 -9.69
N LEU A 722 29.95 7.02 -8.57
CA LEU A 722 29.62 5.59 -8.58
C LEU A 722 28.26 5.32 -9.26
N LEU A 723 27.31 6.24 -9.10
CA LEU A 723 25.98 6.17 -9.70
C LEU A 723 25.90 6.79 -11.11
N HIS A 724 27.03 7.28 -11.67
CA HIS A 724 27.09 7.99 -12.97
C HIS A 724 26.15 9.21 -13.04
N LEU A 725 25.97 9.91 -11.92
CA LEU A 725 25.13 11.11 -11.77
C LEU A 725 25.95 12.38 -11.46
N ASP A 726 27.27 12.29 -11.50
CA ASP A 726 28.16 13.40 -11.13
C ASP A 726 28.11 14.58 -12.12
N ASN A 727 27.53 14.41 -13.29
CA ASN A 727 27.17 15.50 -14.19
C ASN A 727 25.96 16.32 -13.70
N GLN A 728 25.13 15.78 -12.81
CA GLN A 728 23.89 16.39 -12.31
C GLN A 728 23.94 16.70 -10.81
N LEU A 729 24.62 15.87 -10.00
CA LEU A 729 24.61 15.89 -8.54
C LEU A 729 26.04 15.96 -7.95
N GLY A 730 26.14 16.06 -6.65
CA GLY A 730 27.35 15.80 -5.86
C GLY A 730 28.34 16.97 -5.75
N SER A 731 28.17 18.06 -6.49
CA SER A 731 29.03 19.26 -6.36
C SER A 731 28.31 20.55 -6.72
N PHE A 732 28.80 21.70 -6.23
CA PHE A 732 28.26 23.01 -6.59
C PHE A 732 28.87 23.51 -7.90
N LYS A 733 28.23 23.15 -8.99
CA LYS A 733 28.55 23.66 -10.33
C LYS A 733 27.27 24.22 -10.94
N ILE A 734 27.38 25.40 -11.56
CA ILE A 734 26.23 26.03 -12.24
C ILE A 734 25.64 25.06 -13.26
N GLY A 735 24.31 24.90 -13.22
CA GLY A 735 23.54 23.99 -14.07
C GLY A 735 23.26 22.61 -13.46
N LYS A 736 23.95 22.21 -12.39
CA LYS A 736 23.58 20.99 -11.63
C LYS A 736 22.27 21.20 -10.86
N ASP A 737 21.66 20.09 -10.44
CA ASP A 737 20.41 20.10 -9.69
C ASP A 737 20.56 20.84 -8.36
N ALA A 738 19.52 21.56 -7.98
CA ALA A 738 19.43 22.28 -6.73
C ALA A 738 19.07 21.32 -5.58
N ASP A 739 19.91 20.29 -5.37
CA ASP A 739 19.83 19.33 -4.30
C ASP A 739 20.86 19.71 -3.25
N VAL A 740 20.42 20.44 -2.23
CA VAL A 740 21.34 21.09 -1.27
C VAL A 740 20.79 21.03 0.14
N VAL A 741 21.71 21.10 1.12
CA VAL A 741 21.37 21.08 2.56
C VAL A 741 22.00 22.28 3.24
N LEU A 742 21.16 23.02 3.97
CA LEU A 742 21.62 24.07 4.89
C LEU A 742 21.78 23.45 6.29
N TRP A 743 22.99 23.49 6.83
CA TRP A 743 23.35 22.93 8.13
C TRP A 743 23.52 24.01 9.18
N SER A 744 23.13 23.72 10.42
CA SER A 744 23.29 24.61 11.58
C SER A 744 24.76 24.89 11.95
N ALA A 745 25.69 24.02 11.54
CA ALA A 745 27.12 24.10 11.82
C ALA A 745 27.90 23.29 10.77
N ASN A 746 29.21 23.05 10.98
CA ASN A 746 30.03 22.19 10.13
C ASN A 746 29.34 20.81 9.95
N PRO A 747 29.05 20.38 8.72
CA PRO A 747 28.25 19.19 8.46
C PRO A 747 28.86 17.90 9.02
N LEU A 748 30.18 17.83 9.21
CA LEU A 748 30.90 16.70 9.78
C LEU A 748 30.87 16.66 11.31
N SER A 749 30.27 17.67 11.97
CA SER A 749 30.11 17.71 13.42
C SER A 749 28.88 16.89 13.87
N ILE A 750 29.04 16.18 15.00
CA ILE A 750 27.92 15.50 15.66
C ILE A 750 26.84 16.46 16.21
N TYR A 751 27.16 17.74 16.35
CA TYR A 751 26.23 18.78 16.79
C TYR A 751 25.47 19.43 15.63
N ALA A 752 25.88 19.17 14.38
CA ALA A 752 25.20 19.71 13.20
C ALA A 752 23.89 18.96 12.93
N HIS A 753 22.87 19.72 12.58
CA HIS A 753 21.61 19.17 12.03
C HIS A 753 21.23 19.92 10.75
N ALA A 754 20.54 19.23 9.87
CA ALA A 754 19.99 19.88 8.68
C ALA A 754 18.86 20.84 9.11
N GLU A 755 18.97 22.10 8.72
CA GLU A 755 17.92 23.10 8.93
C GLU A 755 16.93 23.12 7.76
N LYS A 756 17.44 22.98 6.54
CA LYS A 756 16.61 22.86 5.34
C LYS A 756 17.24 21.87 4.37
N VAL A 757 16.41 21.01 3.81
CA VAL A 757 16.79 20.10 2.73
C VAL A 757 15.97 20.46 1.51
N ILE A 758 16.66 20.80 0.43
CA ILE A 758 16.11 21.29 -0.81
C ILE A 758 16.44 20.26 -1.90
N ILE A 759 15.43 19.85 -2.67
CA ILE A 759 15.58 18.93 -3.81
C ILE A 759 14.89 19.56 -5.00
N ASP A 760 15.58 19.66 -6.14
CA ASP A 760 15.10 20.33 -7.35
C ASP A 760 14.53 21.74 -7.10
N GLY A 761 15.11 22.48 -6.14
CA GLY A 761 14.65 23.82 -5.75
C GLY A 761 13.33 23.83 -4.93
N ILE A 762 12.93 22.69 -4.38
CA ILE A 762 11.78 22.54 -3.49
C ILE A 762 12.28 22.22 -2.08
N ILE A 763 11.76 22.92 -1.07
CA ILE A 763 12.08 22.63 0.33
C ILE A 763 11.20 21.46 0.80
N TYR A 764 11.78 20.26 0.92
CA TYR A 764 11.08 19.07 1.41
C TYR A 764 11.23 18.87 2.92
N PHE A 765 12.28 19.43 3.52
CA PHE A 765 12.45 19.43 4.98
C PHE A 765 12.83 20.84 5.44
N ASP A 766 12.20 21.27 6.51
CA ASP A 766 12.48 22.53 7.20
C ASP A 766 12.32 22.27 8.70
N TYR A 767 13.39 22.41 9.45
CA TYR A 767 13.45 22.05 10.87
C TYR A 767 12.42 22.77 11.76
N ASP A 768 12.13 24.05 11.44
CA ASP A 768 11.13 24.81 12.20
C ASP A 768 9.70 24.42 11.81
N LYS A 769 9.48 24.12 10.54
CA LYS A 769 8.19 23.57 10.08
C LYS A 769 7.92 22.18 10.62
N ASP A 770 8.96 21.32 10.71
CA ASP A 770 8.86 19.98 11.29
C ASP A 770 8.31 20.04 12.73
N LYS A 771 8.82 20.95 13.58
CA LYS A 771 8.29 21.16 14.93
C LYS A 771 6.83 21.59 14.94
N GLN A 772 6.43 22.40 13.96
CA GLN A 772 5.03 22.82 13.82
C GLN A 772 4.16 21.67 13.38
N MET A 773 4.64 20.82 12.45
CA MET A 773 3.95 19.62 11.98
C MET A 773 3.72 18.62 13.11
N VAL A 774 4.72 18.40 13.98
CA VAL A 774 4.57 17.54 15.19
C VAL A 774 3.38 18.00 16.03
N LYS A 775 3.31 19.30 16.36
CA LYS A 775 2.19 19.87 17.14
C LYS A 775 0.85 19.76 16.42
N ALA A 776 0.84 19.96 15.12
CA ALA A 776 -0.38 19.82 14.31
C ALA A 776 -0.86 18.37 14.27
N ASP A 777 0.04 17.42 14.14
CA ASP A 777 -0.28 15.99 14.15
C ASP A 777 -0.77 15.52 15.52
N GLU A 778 -0.20 16.01 16.62
CA GLU A 778 -0.70 15.77 17.97
C GLU A 778 -2.15 16.28 18.13
N LYS A 779 -2.44 17.47 17.62
CA LYS A 779 -3.80 18.02 17.64
C LYS A 779 -4.77 17.18 16.78
N ARG A 780 -4.38 16.82 15.55
CA ARG A 780 -5.17 15.95 14.66
C ARG A 780 -5.46 14.61 15.33
N ARG A 781 -4.44 14.01 15.92
CA ARG A 781 -4.55 12.75 16.65
C ARG A 781 -5.55 12.85 17.81
N ASN A 782 -5.45 13.89 18.63
CA ASN A 782 -6.37 14.08 19.75
C ASN A 782 -7.82 14.29 19.27
N THR A 783 -8.03 15.03 18.20
CA THR A 783 -9.34 15.17 17.56
C THR A 783 -9.94 13.82 17.18
N LEU A 784 -9.14 12.97 16.50
CA LEU A 784 -9.58 11.64 16.07
C LEU A 784 -9.85 10.69 17.25
N ILE A 785 -9.05 10.78 18.32
CA ILE A 785 -9.28 10.01 19.56
C ILE A 785 -10.64 10.39 20.16
N ASN A 786 -10.95 11.68 20.26
CA ASN A 786 -12.24 12.12 20.79
C ASN A 786 -13.40 11.62 19.92
N MET A 787 -13.29 11.72 18.60
CA MET A 787 -14.31 11.19 17.67
C MET A 787 -14.52 9.68 17.81
N MET A 788 -13.44 8.91 18.03
CA MET A 788 -13.54 7.47 18.26
C MET A 788 -14.18 7.13 19.60
N LEU A 789 -13.93 7.94 20.64
CA LEU A 789 -14.61 7.81 21.94
C LEU A 789 -16.10 8.12 21.80
N ASP A 790 -16.48 9.16 21.05
CA ASP A 790 -17.88 9.50 20.78
C ASP A 790 -18.58 8.36 20.01
N ALA A 791 -17.94 7.81 18.98
CA ALA A 791 -18.45 6.65 18.23
C ALA A 791 -18.70 5.45 19.16
N LYS A 792 -17.74 5.12 20.03
CA LYS A 792 -17.90 4.06 21.04
C LYS A 792 -19.07 4.34 21.99
N ASN A 793 -19.17 5.57 22.51
CA ASN A 793 -20.23 5.96 23.45
C ASN A 793 -21.62 5.95 22.78
N ASN A 794 -21.68 6.18 21.47
CA ASN A 794 -22.92 6.06 20.68
C ASN A 794 -23.27 4.61 20.33
N GLY A 795 -22.46 3.64 20.73
CA GLY A 795 -22.70 2.22 20.53
C GLY A 795 -22.11 1.64 19.25
N ASP A 796 -21.27 2.37 18.55
CA ASP A 796 -20.57 1.87 17.37
C ASP A 796 -19.60 0.75 17.77
N LYS A 797 -19.45 -0.21 16.87
CA LYS A 797 -18.51 -1.31 17.05
C LYS A 797 -17.09 -0.78 17.04
N THR A 798 -16.28 -1.25 18.00
CA THR A 798 -14.86 -0.90 18.09
C THR A 798 -13.97 -2.13 18.00
N ARG A 799 -12.74 -1.94 17.59
CA ARG A 799 -11.67 -2.96 17.55
C ARG A 799 -10.54 -2.61 18.52
N ILE A 800 -9.93 -3.64 19.09
CA ILE A 800 -8.77 -3.46 19.99
C ILE A 800 -7.55 -3.13 19.14
N PRO A 801 -6.77 -2.09 19.49
CA PRO A 801 -5.54 -1.76 18.81
C PRO A 801 -4.47 -2.84 18.98
N PHE A 802 -3.80 -3.17 17.90
CA PHE A 802 -2.64 -4.04 17.91
C PHE A 802 -1.44 -3.26 17.36
N LYS A 803 -0.33 -3.23 18.11
CA LYS A 803 0.90 -2.61 17.62
C LYS A 803 1.55 -3.52 16.59
N LYS A 804 1.72 -3.00 15.38
CA LYS A 804 2.55 -3.64 14.36
C LYS A 804 3.97 -3.09 14.51
N ASP A 805 4.93 -3.95 14.69
CA ASP A 805 6.32 -3.54 14.64
C ASP A 805 6.71 -3.25 13.19
N LYS A 806 7.39 -2.11 12.99
CA LYS A 806 7.89 -1.77 11.66
C LYS A 806 9.09 -2.67 11.34
N ILE A 807 9.06 -3.27 10.16
CA ILE A 807 10.19 -4.03 9.64
C ILE A 807 11.10 -3.06 8.91
N TYR A 808 12.37 -3.06 9.29
CA TYR A 808 13.43 -2.37 8.57
C TYR A 808 14.20 -3.40 7.75
N PHE A 809 14.36 -3.11 6.48
CA PHE A 809 15.10 -3.96 5.56
C PHE A 809 16.59 -3.60 5.58
N THR A 810 17.43 -4.61 5.51
CA THR A 810 18.90 -4.52 5.36
C THR A 810 19.39 -5.62 4.42
N CYS A 811 20.65 -5.61 4.04
CA CYS A 811 21.23 -6.72 3.26
C CYS A 811 21.21 -8.07 4.01
N GLU A 812 21.04 -8.08 5.32
CA GLU A 812 20.85 -9.29 6.12
C GLU A 812 19.42 -9.84 6.06
N THR A 813 18.47 -9.09 5.53
CA THR A 813 17.10 -9.55 5.32
C THR A 813 17.09 -10.50 4.11
N VAL A 814 16.98 -11.80 4.35
CA VAL A 814 17.01 -12.82 3.27
C VAL A 814 15.62 -13.26 2.79
N SER A 815 14.57 -12.96 3.54
CA SER A 815 13.19 -13.21 3.13
C SER A 815 12.29 -12.05 3.50
N ASP A 816 11.40 -11.67 2.60
CA ASP A 816 10.36 -10.67 2.85
C ASP A 816 9.12 -11.28 3.55
N TYR A 817 9.19 -12.56 3.90
CA TYR A 817 8.05 -13.30 4.39
C TYR A 817 7.68 -12.87 5.80
N ASN A 818 6.69 -12.01 5.92
CA ASN A 818 5.91 -11.86 7.12
C ASN A 818 4.88 -13.01 7.18
N SER A 819 5.20 -14.05 7.94
CA SER A 819 4.25 -15.13 8.27
C SER A 819 3.00 -14.64 9.06
N ASN A 820 2.86 -13.35 9.27
CA ASN A 820 1.80 -12.73 10.10
C ASN A 820 0.76 -11.92 9.31
N ASN A 821 0.69 -12.05 7.99
CA ASN A 821 -0.41 -11.51 7.19
C ASN A 821 -1.40 -12.62 6.81
N ASN A 822 -1.91 -13.34 7.80
CA ASN A 822 -3.14 -14.13 7.71
C ASN A 822 -4.24 -13.45 8.51
#